data_0f23b12fa46ac16cbf278ac8363b1dff
#
_entry.id   0f23b12fa46ac16cbf278ac8363b1dff
#
_cell.length_a   1.000
_cell.length_b   1.000
_cell.length_c   1.000
_cell.angle_alpha   90.00
_cell.angle_beta   90.00
_cell.angle_gamma   90.00
#
_symmetry.space_group_name_H-M   'P 1'
#
loop_
_entity.id
_entity.type
_entity.pdbx_description
1 polymer ?
#
loop_
_entity_poly.entity_id
_entity_poly.type
_entity_poly.pdbx_seq_one_letter_code
_entity_poly.pdbx_strand_id
1 'polypeptide(L)'
;MAAAALRFRDRWITLTNVVPRMRARPLGIAIALAAAVLAYSLPAAAQVNGLGRVPYRGWSTFSQQTIANNVMNEQNILAQSDAMRSSGLGEHGFQYINLDAGWNDGEDGYGRPLFSSATFPTFIDMIRHIHANGQKVGIYLNPGISKTAVQQNLPIYGTNDHAQDVAALPITNANVFGDADKIDYTKPGAQAYINSMIDLFASWGIDFIKLDAVSPGSYSDNLNINTIPDVQAMSQAIARSGARIWLTVSWALDEDYASDWQRNSNARRIEGDVECEGDCPNLTEWQRILVRFYDLIGWENASGPTLGWNDLDSLEVGNTTDGITETEQQTAMTLWSLANAPLSLGGDLTKLTPVGLKLLTNDEVLGVQRSGHPAKQVTGGFTPVWVSDLGDGSYYVGIFNLNAFATRVQVDWKDLGFAGASQIRDLWNQVELGNCSGVFADVLPGHGARLLRVRAFGKVPTAPAQIYGAQTATLHGNAQLSECSACASGNKLTFLGIGAANYAVFNVNVQRAGIYRMEVDSMTLGTRSFIINVNNGPDVTLNLSGGSGNLPFPTTLPVQLKAGANAIQFGNPVSYPPDMDRIIISGDGIGPYPDFTVYEAEYATLAGQAAASAGFCGGCSGLAAVGNLGGSSTVTFENVTVPVTGTYLMEVDYMTQGQRSFFVSINANPAQELDLNGYSFGTPTSTLVPVSLHAGSNQIEFSNPNGSAPNLDSIVISAPQ
;
A
#
# COMPACT_ATOMS: atom_id res chain seq x y z
N MET A 1 -29.37 58.99 -12.18
CA MET A 1 -29.49 59.56 -13.52
C MET A 1 -29.37 58.45 -14.52
N ALA A 2 -30.51 58.19 -15.15
CA ALA A 2 -30.85 57.82 -16.52
C ALA A 2 -30.10 56.61 -17.12
N ALA A 3 -30.65 55.44 -17.31
CA ALA A 3 -31.74 54.99 -18.19
C ALA A 3 -31.47 55.22 -19.68
N ALA A 4 -31.29 54.12 -20.42
CA ALA A 4 -31.68 54.02 -21.81
C ALA A 4 -32.00 52.56 -22.18
N ALA A 5 -33.27 52.29 -22.34
CA ALA A 5 -33.83 51.10 -22.98
C ALA A 5 -33.95 51.37 -24.49
N LEU A 6 -33.70 50.36 -25.32
CA LEU A 6 -34.15 50.39 -26.71
C LEU A 6 -34.88 49.07 -27.05
N ARG A 7 -36.17 49.25 -27.31
CA ARG A 7 -37.05 48.29 -27.96
C ARG A 7 -36.85 48.34 -29.46
N PHE A 8 -36.97 47.23 -30.17
CA PHE A 8 -37.37 47.17 -31.55
C PHE A 8 -38.52 46.19 -31.78
N ARG A 9 -39.45 46.66 -32.56
CA ARG A 9 -40.83 46.16 -32.86
C ARG A 9 -40.81 45.12 -33.97
N ASP A 10 -41.86 44.34 -33.93
CA ASP A 10 -42.50 43.45 -34.89
C ASP A 10 -42.46 43.89 -36.36
N ARG A 11 -42.31 42.88 -37.23
CA ARG A 11 -42.97 42.86 -38.54
C ARG A 11 -43.44 41.44 -38.88
N TRP A 12 -44.73 41.29 -38.93
CA TRP A 12 -45.44 40.19 -39.56
C TRP A 12 -45.35 40.29 -41.10
N ILE A 13 -45.02 39.19 -41.77
CA ILE A 13 -45.34 39.01 -43.19
C ILE A 13 -45.95 37.62 -43.33
N THR A 14 -47.23 37.68 -43.68
CA THR A 14 -48.03 36.54 -44.12
C THR A 14 -47.73 36.24 -45.56
N LEU A 15 -47.43 34.99 -45.89
CA LEU A 15 -47.57 34.46 -47.25
C LEU A 15 -48.16 33.06 -47.22
N THR A 16 -49.18 32.93 -48.01
CA THR A 16 -50.12 31.84 -48.18
C THR A 16 -49.57 30.69 -49.02
N ASN A 17 -49.96 29.49 -48.61
CA ASN A 17 -50.19 28.26 -49.36
C ASN A 17 -49.45 27.98 -50.69
N VAL A 18 -48.56 26.95 -50.64
CA VAL A 18 -48.49 25.93 -51.69
C VAL A 18 -48.06 24.60 -51.03
N VAL A 19 -48.94 23.59 -51.10
CA VAL A 19 -48.66 22.20 -50.73
C VAL A 19 -48.14 21.45 -51.96
N PRO A 20 -47.04 20.73 -51.84
CA PRO A 20 -46.90 19.48 -52.58
C PRO A 20 -46.79 18.28 -51.59
N ARG A 21 -47.66 17.32 -51.83
CA ARG A 21 -47.61 15.99 -51.20
C ARG A 21 -46.26 15.34 -51.46
N MET A 22 -45.46 15.12 -50.42
CA MET A 22 -44.35 14.16 -50.44
C MET A 22 -44.68 13.00 -49.50
N ARG A 23 -44.49 11.82 -50.10
CA ARG A 23 -44.72 10.48 -49.53
C ARG A 23 -43.88 10.26 -48.29
N ALA A 24 -44.50 9.73 -47.25
CA ALA A 24 -43.83 9.19 -46.07
C ALA A 24 -42.79 8.11 -46.42
N ARG A 25 -41.60 8.28 -46.01
CA ARG A 25 -40.55 7.25 -45.84
C ARG A 25 -39.98 7.30 -44.41
N PRO A 26 -39.54 6.18 -43.87
CA PRO A 26 -39.70 5.88 -42.46
C PRO A 26 -38.64 6.57 -41.59
N LEU A 27 -39.10 7.39 -40.65
CA LEU A 27 -38.30 7.98 -39.54
C LEU A 27 -37.93 6.93 -38.48
N GLY A 28 -38.34 5.68 -38.64
CA GLY A 28 -38.16 4.62 -37.66
C GLY A 28 -36.73 4.03 -37.58
N ILE A 29 -35.96 4.08 -38.68
CA ILE A 29 -34.63 3.45 -38.73
C ILE A 29 -33.55 4.36 -38.15
N ALA A 30 -33.69 5.69 -38.29
CA ALA A 30 -32.70 6.64 -37.73
C ALA A 30 -32.78 6.75 -36.19
N ILE A 31 -33.99 6.61 -35.62
CA ILE A 31 -34.16 6.63 -34.14
C ILE A 31 -33.68 5.29 -33.56
N ALA A 32 -33.86 4.17 -34.23
CA ALA A 32 -33.37 2.88 -33.76
C ALA A 32 -31.82 2.76 -33.83
N LEU A 33 -31.18 3.38 -34.82
CA LEU A 33 -29.70 3.43 -34.90
C LEU A 33 -29.13 4.44 -33.90
N ALA A 34 -29.78 5.57 -33.63
CA ALA A 34 -29.33 6.51 -32.58
C ALA A 34 -29.52 5.93 -31.16
N ALA A 35 -30.58 5.16 -30.93
CA ALA A 35 -30.78 4.45 -29.66
C ALA A 35 -29.80 3.27 -29.48
N ALA A 36 -29.41 2.58 -30.58
CA ALA A 36 -28.42 1.53 -30.54
C ALA A 36 -26.98 2.08 -30.33
N VAL A 37 -26.66 3.27 -30.88
CA VAL A 37 -25.34 3.91 -30.66
C VAL A 37 -25.25 4.54 -29.25
N LEU A 38 -26.36 5.02 -28.69
CA LEU A 38 -26.41 5.50 -27.30
C LEU A 38 -26.39 4.35 -26.28
N ALA A 39 -26.80 3.14 -26.65
CA ALA A 39 -26.69 1.96 -25.78
C ALA A 39 -25.27 1.37 -25.72
N TYR A 40 -24.38 1.73 -26.66
CA TYR A 40 -22.99 1.24 -26.69
C TYR A 40 -21.97 2.19 -26.03
N SER A 41 -22.38 3.29 -25.42
CA SER A 41 -21.49 4.24 -24.73
C SER A 41 -21.83 4.45 -23.24
N LEU A 42 -22.49 3.50 -22.61
CA LEU A 42 -22.38 3.41 -21.15
C LEU A 42 -20.97 2.88 -20.87
N PRO A 43 -20.14 3.60 -20.10
CA PRO A 43 -18.93 2.99 -19.59
C PRO A 43 -19.38 1.69 -18.90
N ALA A 44 -18.77 0.57 -19.27
CA ALA A 44 -18.98 -0.69 -18.57
C ALA A 44 -18.78 -0.37 -17.10
N ALA A 45 -19.80 -0.57 -16.28
CA ALA A 45 -19.68 -0.38 -14.84
C ALA A 45 -18.59 -1.37 -14.39
N ALA A 46 -17.43 -0.85 -14.05
CA ALA A 46 -16.33 -1.64 -13.54
C ALA A 46 -16.68 -2.07 -12.13
N GLN A 47 -17.60 -3.00 -11.96
CA GLN A 47 -17.94 -3.66 -10.70
C GLN A 47 -19.08 -4.65 -10.92
N VAL A 48 -19.00 -5.78 -10.21
CA VAL A 48 -19.90 -6.93 -10.36
C VAL A 48 -21.38 -6.57 -10.26
N ASN A 49 -21.77 -5.73 -9.30
CA ASN A 49 -23.18 -5.54 -8.96
C ASN A 49 -23.49 -4.14 -8.38
N GLY A 50 -22.56 -3.19 -8.51
CA GLY A 50 -22.71 -1.82 -8.00
C GLY A 50 -22.65 -1.68 -6.47
N LEU A 51 -22.24 -2.72 -5.73
CA LEU A 51 -22.07 -2.65 -4.27
C LEU A 51 -20.80 -1.90 -3.86
N GLY A 52 -19.73 -1.98 -4.65
CA GLY A 52 -18.43 -1.42 -4.36
C GLY A 52 -18.29 0.08 -4.60
N ARG A 53 -19.36 0.87 -4.47
CA ARG A 53 -19.27 2.35 -4.58
C ARG A 53 -18.51 2.98 -3.43
N VAL A 54 -18.48 2.31 -2.29
CA VAL A 54 -17.66 2.63 -1.12
C VAL A 54 -17.06 1.33 -0.59
N PRO A 55 -15.85 1.35 -0.02
CA PRO A 55 -15.23 0.16 0.53
C PRO A 55 -16.00 -0.34 1.76
N TYR A 56 -16.02 -1.65 1.98
CA TYR A 56 -16.70 -2.25 3.12
C TYR A 56 -15.90 -2.09 4.42
N ARG A 57 -16.58 -2.31 5.55
CA ARG A 57 -16.00 -2.45 6.89
C ARG A 57 -16.58 -3.68 7.55
N GLY A 58 -15.72 -4.44 8.21
CA GLY A 58 -16.14 -5.67 8.86
C GLY A 58 -15.04 -6.30 9.68
N TRP A 59 -15.19 -7.59 9.91
CA TRP A 59 -14.27 -8.44 10.65
C TRP A 59 -14.14 -9.79 9.91
N SER A 60 -12.97 -10.42 10.02
CA SER A 60 -12.69 -11.75 9.46
C SER A 60 -12.08 -12.67 10.49
N THR A 61 -12.33 -13.97 10.35
CA THR A 61 -11.77 -15.00 11.25
C THR A 61 -10.29 -15.25 11.05
N PHE A 62 -9.72 -14.93 9.86
CA PHE A 62 -8.42 -15.46 9.43
C PHE A 62 -7.30 -15.11 10.42
N SER A 63 -7.15 -13.84 10.76
CA SER A 63 -6.07 -13.41 11.67
C SER A 63 -6.08 -14.17 13.00
N GLN A 64 -7.25 -14.35 13.60
CA GLN A 64 -7.33 -15.15 14.83
C GLN A 64 -7.01 -16.64 14.59
N GLN A 65 -7.31 -17.18 13.41
CA GLN A 65 -6.99 -18.58 13.08
C GLN A 65 -5.47 -18.83 13.03
N THR A 66 -4.67 -17.79 12.74
CA THR A 66 -3.20 -17.93 12.68
C THR A 66 -2.55 -18.09 14.05
N ILE A 67 -3.21 -17.63 15.12
CA ILE A 67 -2.65 -17.64 16.49
C ILE A 67 -3.46 -18.49 17.49
N ALA A 68 -4.66 -18.92 17.15
CA ALA A 68 -5.54 -19.64 18.06
C ALA A 68 -6.26 -20.82 17.40
N ASN A 69 -6.31 -21.94 18.09
CA ASN A 69 -7.14 -23.08 17.69
C ASN A 69 -8.62 -22.81 18.02
N ASN A 70 -9.51 -23.46 17.30
CA ASN A 70 -10.97 -23.41 17.53
C ASN A 70 -11.60 -22.01 17.38
N VAL A 71 -11.07 -21.15 16.54
CA VAL A 71 -11.70 -19.89 16.18
C VAL A 71 -12.92 -20.10 15.29
N MET A 72 -12.83 -21.07 14.38
CA MET A 72 -13.85 -21.40 13.38
C MET A 72 -14.93 -22.29 13.97
N ASN A 73 -15.83 -21.69 14.76
CA ASN A 73 -17.02 -22.32 15.33
C ASN A 73 -18.13 -21.31 15.56
N GLU A 74 -19.36 -21.80 15.58
CA GLU A 74 -20.58 -21.00 15.70
C GLU A 74 -20.59 -20.09 16.94
N GLN A 75 -20.13 -20.59 18.10
CA GLN A 75 -20.13 -19.80 19.34
C GLN A 75 -19.22 -18.58 19.25
N ASN A 76 -18.01 -18.74 18.69
CA ASN A 76 -17.09 -17.61 18.51
C ASN A 76 -17.63 -16.59 17.50
N ILE A 77 -18.16 -17.06 16.36
CA ILE A 77 -18.72 -16.17 15.35
C ILE A 77 -19.87 -15.32 15.92
N LEU A 78 -20.76 -15.93 16.69
CA LEU A 78 -21.83 -15.21 17.38
C LEU A 78 -21.29 -14.19 18.39
N ALA A 79 -20.24 -14.56 19.16
CA ALA A 79 -19.61 -13.67 20.13
C ALA A 79 -18.97 -12.45 19.44
N GLN A 80 -18.30 -12.62 18.29
CA GLN A 80 -17.73 -11.52 17.53
C GLN A 80 -18.82 -10.60 16.93
N SER A 81 -19.90 -11.19 16.41
CA SER A 81 -21.07 -10.45 15.93
C SER A 81 -21.71 -9.62 17.03
N ASP A 82 -21.94 -10.21 18.20
CA ASP A 82 -22.52 -9.49 19.35
C ASP A 82 -21.59 -8.41 19.90
N ALA A 83 -20.25 -8.67 19.89
CA ALA A 83 -19.25 -7.68 20.24
C ALA A 83 -19.23 -6.50 19.28
N MET A 84 -19.29 -6.73 17.96
CA MET A 84 -19.38 -5.67 16.97
C MET A 84 -20.62 -4.77 17.20
N ARG A 85 -21.73 -5.38 17.55
CA ARG A 85 -22.97 -4.64 17.88
C ARG A 85 -22.84 -3.87 19.20
N SER A 86 -22.42 -4.55 20.27
CA SER A 86 -22.40 -3.97 21.61
C SER A 86 -21.32 -2.91 21.83
N SER A 87 -20.23 -2.97 21.07
CA SER A 87 -19.18 -1.93 21.07
C SER A 87 -19.56 -0.65 20.31
N GLY A 88 -20.67 -0.65 19.57
CA GLY A 88 -21.09 0.48 18.74
C GLY A 88 -20.41 0.54 17.36
N LEU A 89 -19.51 -0.38 17.01
CA LEU A 89 -18.85 -0.40 15.70
C LEU A 89 -19.84 -0.41 14.53
N GLY A 90 -21.01 -1.03 14.71
CA GLY A 90 -22.08 -1.03 13.70
C GLY A 90 -22.58 0.37 13.35
N GLU A 91 -22.64 1.30 14.30
CA GLU A 91 -23.03 2.70 14.09
C GLU A 91 -22.00 3.45 13.25
N HIS A 92 -20.74 3.01 13.26
CA HIS A 92 -19.62 3.51 12.48
C HIS A 92 -19.42 2.74 11.16
N GLY A 93 -20.39 1.88 10.78
CA GLY A 93 -20.47 1.22 9.48
C GLY A 93 -19.71 -0.10 9.34
N PHE A 94 -19.23 -0.69 10.44
CA PHE A 94 -18.73 -2.06 10.44
C PHE A 94 -19.92 -3.02 10.42
N GLN A 95 -20.03 -3.81 9.36
CA GLN A 95 -21.22 -4.62 9.10
C GLN A 95 -20.94 -6.04 8.67
N TYR A 96 -19.74 -6.36 8.21
CA TYR A 96 -19.45 -7.69 7.68
C TYR A 96 -18.82 -8.58 8.73
N ILE A 97 -19.29 -9.83 8.84
CA ILE A 97 -18.73 -10.92 9.62
C ILE A 97 -18.33 -11.98 8.60
N ASN A 98 -17.04 -12.08 8.32
CA ASN A 98 -16.50 -12.93 7.27
C ASN A 98 -15.84 -14.19 7.86
N LEU A 99 -16.33 -15.34 7.46
CA LEU A 99 -15.77 -16.65 7.80
C LEU A 99 -14.75 -17.02 6.72
N ASP A 100 -13.49 -17.14 7.10
CA ASP A 100 -12.40 -17.60 6.23
C ASP A 100 -12.40 -19.14 6.08
N ALA A 101 -11.32 -19.77 5.65
CA ALA A 101 -11.22 -21.21 5.44
C ALA A 101 -11.63 -22.02 6.70
N GLY A 102 -12.31 -23.14 6.48
CA GLY A 102 -12.76 -24.05 7.55
C GLY A 102 -14.24 -23.91 7.96
N TRP A 103 -15.02 -23.08 7.29
CA TRP A 103 -16.47 -23.02 7.50
C TRP A 103 -17.23 -24.23 6.93
N ASN A 104 -16.67 -24.86 5.87
CA ASN A 104 -17.28 -25.95 5.13
C ASN A 104 -16.63 -27.32 5.45
N ASP A 105 -17.43 -28.38 5.33
CA ASP A 105 -16.98 -29.74 5.44
C ASP A 105 -17.84 -30.63 4.52
N GLY A 106 -17.21 -31.14 3.45
CA GLY A 106 -17.87 -31.94 2.44
C GLY A 106 -18.71 -31.14 1.43
N GLU A 107 -19.48 -31.89 0.67
CA GLU A 107 -20.23 -31.41 -0.50
C GLU A 107 -21.60 -32.07 -0.57
N ASP A 108 -22.53 -31.41 -1.25
CA ASP A 108 -23.83 -32.03 -1.57
C ASP A 108 -23.72 -32.95 -2.79
N GLY A 109 -24.83 -33.61 -3.15
CA GLY A 109 -24.87 -34.53 -4.30
C GLY A 109 -24.61 -33.87 -5.68
N TYR A 110 -24.29 -32.59 -5.73
CA TYR A 110 -23.95 -31.82 -6.91
C TYR A 110 -22.53 -31.21 -6.83
N GLY A 111 -21.74 -31.61 -5.85
CA GLY A 111 -20.39 -31.12 -5.64
C GLY A 111 -20.31 -29.69 -5.14
N ARG A 112 -21.37 -29.16 -4.54
CA ARG A 112 -21.39 -27.79 -3.99
C ARG A 112 -21.02 -27.86 -2.49
N PRO A 113 -20.16 -26.95 -1.96
CA PRO A 113 -19.71 -27.00 -0.59
C PRO A 113 -20.88 -26.87 0.41
N LEU A 114 -20.82 -27.64 1.49
CA LEU A 114 -21.74 -27.60 2.62
C LEU A 114 -21.03 -27.05 3.85
N PHE A 115 -21.74 -26.33 4.70
CA PHE A 115 -21.21 -25.91 5.99
C PHE A 115 -20.95 -27.14 6.90
N SER A 116 -19.89 -27.01 7.73
CA SER A 116 -19.55 -28.04 8.69
C SER A 116 -20.60 -28.11 9.82
N SER A 117 -21.43 -29.15 9.84
CA SER A 117 -22.43 -29.33 10.92
C SER A 117 -21.82 -29.64 12.29
N ALA A 118 -20.55 -30.01 12.34
CA ALA A 118 -19.82 -30.25 13.59
C ALA A 118 -19.42 -28.94 14.28
N THR A 119 -19.01 -27.95 13.52
CA THR A 119 -18.58 -26.65 14.02
C THR A 119 -19.67 -25.57 13.96
N PHE A 120 -20.63 -25.74 13.06
CA PHE A 120 -21.77 -24.83 12.83
C PHE A 120 -23.09 -25.62 12.82
N PRO A 121 -23.54 -26.13 13.98
CA PRO A 121 -24.72 -27.02 14.05
C PRO A 121 -26.01 -26.30 13.65
N THR A 122 -26.07 -24.97 13.78
CA THR A 122 -27.24 -24.16 13.39
C THR A 122 -26.85 -23.01 12.46
N PHE A 123 -26.03 -23.28 11.45
CA PHE A 123 -25.42 -22.30 10.52
C PHE A 123 -26.44 -21.28 9.97
N ILE A 124 -27.61 -21.72 9.53
CA ILE A 124 -28.64 -20.83 8.98
C ILE A 124 -29.24 -19.92 10.06
N ASP A 125 -29.39 -20.44 11.30
CA ASP A 125 -29.85 -19.61 12.41
C ASP A 125 -28.80 -18.64 12.89
N MET A 126 -27.51 -19.01 12.85
CA MET A 126 -26.36 -18.13 13.07
C MET A 126 -26.41 -16.94 12.07
N ILE A 127 -26.59 -17.22 10.77
CA ILE A 127 -26.71 -16.18 9.74
C ILE A 127 -27.89 -15.25 10.08
N ARG A 128 -29.04 -15.78 10.45
CA ARG A 128 -30.22 -14.98 10.86
C ARG A 128 -29.94 -14.10 12.08
N HIS A 129 -29.19 -14.60 13.07
CA HIS A 129 -28.78 -13.84 14.23
C HIS A 129 -27.88 -12.66 13.84
N ILE A 130 -26.88 -12.91 12.99
CA ILE A 130 -25.95 -11.88 12.49
C ILE A 130 -26.74 -10.81 11.72
N HIS A 131 -27.67 -11.22 10.84
CA HIS A 131 -28.56 -10.31 10.14
C HIS A 131 -29.47 -9.50 11.11
N ALA A 132 -29.95 -10.12 12.18
CA ALA A 132 -30.73 -9.43 13.21
C ALA A 132 -29.91 -8.39 13.99
N ASN A 133 -28.58 -8.55 14.05
CA ASN A 133 -27.65 -7.54 14.55
C ASN A 133 -27.42 -6.38 13.56
N GLY A 134 -28.05 -6.39 12.37
CA GLY A 134 -27.84 -5.40 11.31
C GLY A 134 -26.55 -5.64 10.50
N GLN A 135 -25.99 -6.82 10.59
CA GLN A 135 -24.73 -7.20 9.97
C GLN A 135 -24.94 -8.11 8.76
N LYS A 136 -23.87 -8.50 8.09
CA LYS A 136 -23.82 -9.31 6.88
C LYS A 136 -22.83 -10.45 7.05
N VAL A 137 -23.04 -11.55 6.34
CA VAL A 137 -22.21 -12.76 6.48
C VAL A 137 -21.43 -13.02 5.20
N GLY A 138 -20.12 -13.27 5.37
CA GLY A 138 -19.22 -13.67 4.29
C GLY A 138 -18.68 -15.07 4.47
N ILE A 139 -18.28 -15.68 3.35
CA ILE A 139 -17.61 -16.98 3.30
C ILE A 139 -16.40 -16.95 2.38
N TYR A 140 -15.50 -17.90 2.57
CA TYR A 140 -14.29 -18.14 1.81
C TYR A 140 -14.49 -19.23 0.77
N LEU A 141 -13.90 -19.08 -0.42
CA LEU A 141 -13.88 -20.08 -1.49
C LEU A 141 -12.56 -20.06 -2.23
N ASN A 142 -12.22 -21.18 -2.88
CA ASN A 142 -11.15 -21.32 -3.86
C ASN A 142 -11.71 -21.51 -5.27
N PRO A 143 -10.99 -21.09 -6.33
CA PRO A 143 -11.36 -21.35 -7.73
C PRO A 143 -11.32 -22.84 -8.07
N GLY A 144 -12.18 -23.24 -9.00
CA GLY A 144 -12.23 -24.59 -9.56
C GLY A 144 -13.46 -25.39 -9.16
N ILE A 145 -13.44 -26.68 -9.52
CA ILE A 145 -14.45 -27.67 -9.14
C ILE A 145 -13.83 -28.68 -8.18
N SER A 146 -14.60 -29.12 -7.22
CA SER A 146 -14.15 -30.11 -6.23
C SER A 146 -13.57 -31.37 -6.90
N LYS A 147 -12.42 -31.83 -6.39
CA LYS A 147 -11.82 -33.10 -6.81
C LYS A 147 -12.73 -34.27 -6.52
N THR A 148 -13.45 -34.26 -5.41
CA THR A 148 -14.43 -35.31 -5.06
C THR A 148 -15.55 -35.32 -6.09
N ALA A 149 -16.08 -34.16 -6.47
CA ALA A 149 -17.14 -34.09 -7.50
C ALA A 149 -16.66 -34.67 -8.83
N VAL A 150 -15.42 -34.37 -9.25
CA VAL A 150 -14.83 -34.91 -10.50
C VAL A 150 -14.60 -36.43 -10.39
N GLN A 151 -14.02 -36.91 -9.28
CA GLN A 151 -13.74 -38.34 -9.06
C GLN A 151 -15.01 -39.19 -9.04
N GLN A 152 -16.06 -38.69 -8.41
CA GLN A 152 -17.36 -39.36 -8.32
C GLN A 152 -18.26 -39.11 -9.52
N ASN A 153 -17.85 -38.20 -10.42
CA ASN A 153 -18.62 -37.75 -11.57
C ASN A 153 -20.03 -37.28 -11.18
N LEU A 154 -20.11 -36.40 -10.16
CA LEU A 154 -21.39 -35.92 -9.65
C LEU A 154 -22.14 -35.09 -10.72
N PRO A 155 -23.48 -35.15 -10.76
CA PRO A 155 -24.28 -34.38 -11.68
C PRO A 155 -24.17 -32.86 -11.36
N ILE A 156 -24.22 -32.02 -12.38
CA ILE A 156 -24.30 -30.58 -12.22
C ILE A 156 -25.77 -30.15 -12.08
N TYR A 157 -26.08 -29.47 -11.01
CA TYR A 157 -27.45 -29.06 -10.69
C TYR A 157 -28.13 -28.29 -11.83
N GLY A 158 -29.33 -28.79 -12.20
CA GLY A 158 -30.16 -28.15 -13.22
C GLY A 158 -29.74 -28.41 -14.66
N THR A 159 -28.82 -29.34 -14.91
CA THR A 159 -28.32 -29.73 -16.23
C THR A 159 -28.37 -31.27 -16.42
N ASN A 160 -27.95 -31.71 -17.60
CA ASN A 160 -27.67 -33.12 -17.88
C ASN A 160 -26.17 -33.43 -17.82
N ASP A 161 -25.33 -32.42 -17.54
CA ASP A 161 -23.88 -32.55 -17.49
C ASP A 161 -23.43 -33.05 -16.11
N HIS A 162 -22.26 -33.63 -16.06
CA HIS A 162 -21.60 -34.11 -14.85
C HIS A 162 -20.26 -33.42 -14.65
N ALA A 163 -19.66 -33.56 -13.50
CA ALA A 163 -18.41 -32.89 -13.13
C ALA A 163 -17.26 -33.22 -14.07
N GLN A 164 -17.16 -34.44 -14.62
CA GLN A 164 -16.14 -34.81 -15.61
C GLN A 164 -16.38 -34.19 -16.99
N ASP A 165 -17.60 -33.80 -17.32
CA ASP A 165 -17.91 -33.14 -18.60
C ASP A 165 -17.38 -31.71 -18.64
N VAL A 166 -17.20 -31.07 -17.48
CA VAL A 166 -16.77 -29.67 -17.33
C VAL A 166 -15.35 -29.52 -16.80
N ALA A 167 -14.73 -30.57 -16.29
CA ALA A 167 -13.33 -30.54 -15.89
C ALA A 167 -12.43 -30.36 -17.13
N ALA A 168 -11.39 -29.52 -17.02
CA ALA A 168 -10.41 -29.35 -18.10
C ALA A 168 -9.55 -30.61 -18.26
N LEU A 169 -9.24 -30.94 -19.51
CA LEU A 169 -8.40 -32.09 -19.84
C LEU A 169 -7.05 -31.68 -20.42
N PRO A 170 -5.93 -32.27 -19.99
CA PRO A 170 -5.84 -33.23 -18.89
C PRO A 170 -6.25 -32.62 -17.55
N ILE A 171 -6.72 -33.45 -16.61
CA ILE A 171 -7.08 -32.99 -15.27
C ILE A 171 -5.83 -32.33 -14.62
N THR A 172 -5.99 -31.09 -14.17
CA THR A 172 -4.94 -30.29 -13.51
C THR A 172 -5.54 -29.47 -12.37
N ASN A 173 -4.71 -29.06 -11.43
CA ASN A 173 -5.14 -28.19 -10.34
C ASN A 173 -5.66 -26.84 -10.87
N ALA A 174 -6.74 -26.36 -10.27
CA ALA A 174 -7.32 -25.05 -10.57
C ALA A 174 -6.53 -23.92 -9.92
N ASN A 175 -5.98 -24.12 -8.74
CA ASN A 175 -5.35 -23.10 -7.89
C ASN A 175 -4.04 -23.62 -7.26
N VAL A 176 -3.32 -22.74 -6.57
CA VAL A 176 -2.01 -23.04 -5.97
C VAL A 176 -2.07 -24.02 -4.79
N PHE A 177 -3.22 -24.12 -4.11
CA PHE A 177 -3.41 -25.09 -3.02
C PHE A 177 -3.62 -26.52 -3.54
N GLY A 178 -4.02 -26.66 -4.79
CA GLY A 178 -4.24 -27.95 -5.40
C GLY A 178 -5.42 -28.72 -4.83
N ASP A 179 -6.39 -28.05 -4.22
CA ASP A 179 -7.59 -28.64 -3.60
C ASP A 179 -8.76 -28.80 -4.55
N ALA A 180 -8.74 -28.14 -5.72
CA ALA A 180 -9.75 -28.21 -6.76
C ALA A 180 -9.16 -28.52 -8.14
N ASP A 181 -9.97 -29.05 -9.03
CA ASP A 181 -9.64 -29.31 -10.43
C ASP A 181 -10.10 -28.15 -11.33
N LYS A 182 -9.32 -27.89 -12.38
CA LYS A 182 -9.57 -26.78 -13.33
C LYS A 182 -10.83 -27.02 -14.13
N ILE A 183 -11.65 -25.97 -14.28
CA ILE A 183 -12.88 -25.98 -15.09
C ILE A 183 -12.58 -25.54 -16.52
N ASP A 184 -13.19 -26.21 -17.50
CA ASP A 184 -13.25 -25.81 -18.91
C ASP A 184 -14.52 -24.98 -19.16
N TYR A 185 -14.41 -23.69 -19.09
CA TYR A 185 -15.54 -22.77 -19.28
C TYR A 185 -16.05 -22.69 -20.75
N THR A 186 -15.49 -23.45 -21.68
CA THR A 186 -16.08 -23.63 -23.01
C THR A 186 -17.26 -24.64 -22.97
N LYS A 187 -17.40 -25.38 -21.87
CA LYS A 187 -18.48 -26.36 -21.67
C LYS A 187 -19.72 -25.70 -21.07
N PRO A 188 -20.92 -25.98 -21.59
CA PRO A 188 -22.16 -25.34 -21.10
C PRO A 188 -22.43 -25.53 -19.61
N GLY A 189 -22.15 -26.73 -19.08
CA GLY A 189 -22.34 -27.06 -17.67
C GLY A 189 -21.40 -26.32 -16.72
N ALA A 190 -20.26 -25.79 -17.18
CA ALA A 190 -19.28 -25.12 -16.37
C ALA A 190 -19.85 -23.86 -15.66
N GLN A 191 -20.46 -22.97 -16.43
CA GLN A 191 -21.12 -21.79 -15.85
C GLN A 191 -22.35 -22.19 -15.01
N ALA A 192 -23.06 -23.26 -15.36
CA ALA A 192 -24.21 -23.74 -14.59
C ALA A 192 -23.79 -24.23 -13.20
N TYR A 193 -22.62 -24.88 -13.06
CA TYR A 193 -22.05 -25.27 -11.78
C TYR A 193 -21.87 -24.05 -10.87
N ILE A 194 -21.16 -23.02 -11.33
CA ILE A 194 -20.91 -21.78 -10.55
C ILE A 194 -22.24 -21.06 -10.25
N ASN A 195 -23.17 -21.01 -11.23
CA ASN A 195 -24.49 -20.45 -11.00
C ASN A 195 -25.24 -21.12 -9.87
N SER A 196 -25.22 -22.46 -9.84
CA SER A 196 -25.92 -23.24 -8.82
C SER A 196 -25.34 -23.04 -7.42
N MET A 197 -24.03 -22.83 -7.35
CA MET A 197 -23.30 -22.56 -6.11
C MET A 197 -23.70 -21.19 -5.54
N ILE A 198 -23.71 -20.15 -6.40
CA ILE A 198 -24.14 -18.81 -5.99
C ILE A 198 -25.63 -18.79 -5.59
N ASP A 199 -26.49 -19.51 -6.30
CA ASP A 199 -27.91 -19.63 -5.94
C ASP A 199 -28.10 -20.30 -4.54
N LEU A 200 -27.27 -21.31 -4.24
CA LEU A 200 -27.25 -21.96 -2.92
C LEU A 200 -26.84 -20.97 -1.83
N PHE A 201 -25.74 -20.24 -2.00
CA PHE A 201 -25.25 -19.27 -1.02
C PHE A 201 -26.22 -18.09 -0.84
N ALA A 202 -26.81 -17.60 -1.91
CA ALA A 202 -27.87 -16.60 -1.83
C ALA A 202 -29.10 -17.11 -1.03
N SER A 203 -29.44 -18.40 -1.18
CA SER A 203 -30.54 -19.02 -0.41
C SER A 203 -30.24 -19.12 1.10
N TRP A 204 -28.96 -19.20 1.48
CA TRP A 204 -28.51 -19.17 2.88
C TRP A 204 -28.46 -17.76 3.45
N GLY A 205 -28.45 -16.72 2.60
CA GLY A 205 -28.31 -15.33 3.01
C GLY A 205 -26.87 -14.86 3.08
N ILE A 206 -25.98 -15.44 2.28
CA ILE A 206 -24.57 -14.98 2.18
C ILE A 206 -24.52 -13.64 1.44
N ASP A 207 -23.76 -12.69 1.98
CA ASP A 207 -23.62 -11.32 1.50
C ASP A 207 -22.22 -11.00 0.97
N PHE A 208 -21.24 -11.87 1.18
CA PHE A 208 -19.84 -11.66 0.81
C PHE A 208 -19.15 -12.97 0.47
N ILE A 209 -18.28 -12.93 -0.53
CA ILE A 209 -17.40 -14.03 -0.91
C ILE A 209 -15.98 -13.51 -1.01
N LYS A 210 -15.02 -14.12 -0.27
CA LYS A 210 -13.60 -14.06 -0.54
C LYS A 210 -13.26 -15.21 -1.47
N LEU A 211 -12.91 -14.94 -2.71
CA LEU A 211 -12.38 -15.92 -3.64
C LEU A 211 -10.85 -15.84 -3.58
N ASP A 212 -10.25 -16.83 -2.97
CA ASP A 212 -8.82 -16.87 -2.65
C ASP A 212 -8.02 -17.72 -3.64
N ALA A 213 -6.68 -17.75 -3.52
CA ALA A 213 -5.77 -18.46 -4.44
C ALA A 213 -5.98 -18.07 -5.92
N VAL A 214 -6.33 -16.80 -6.16
CA VAL A 214 -6.56 -16.26 -7.50
C VAL A 214 -5.23 -16.00 -8.19
N SER A 215 -5.12 -16.43 -9.44
CA SER A 215 -3.92 -16.31 -10.29
C SER A 215 -4.30 -15.76 -11.67
N PRO A 216 -3.45 -14.91 -12.32
CA PRO A 216 -2.10 -14.50 -11.91
C PRO A 216 -2.06 -13.74 -10.60
N GLY A 217 -1.16 -14.15 -9.71
CA GLY A 217 -1.06 -13.74 -8.30
C GLY A 217 -0.77 -14.94 -7.42
N SER A 218 -1.03 -14.83 -6.11
CA SER A 218 -0.82 -15.90 -5.13
C SER A 218 0.63 -16.41 -5.14
N TYR A 219 1.60 -15.51 -5.37
CA TYR A 219 3.02 -15.80 -5.56
C TYR A 219 3.31 -16.87 -6.61
N SER A 220 2.40 -17.06 -7.58
CA SER A 220 2.54 -18.06 -8.63
C SER A 220 2.77 -17.40 -9.98
N ASP A 221 3.99 -17.47 -10.49
CA ASP A 221 4.36 -17.10 -11.87
C ASP A 221 3.95 -18.18 -12.88
N ASN A 222 3.30 -19.23 -12.42
CA ASN A 222 2.89 -20.33 -13.28
C ASN A 222 1.62 -19.99 -14.04
N LEU A 223 1.75 -19.45 -15.24
CA LEU A 223 0.63 -19.13 -16.16
C LEU A 223 -0.25 -20.33 -16.53
N ASN A 224 0.14 -21.57 -16.18
CA ASN A 224 -0.75 -22.73 -16.31
C ASN A 224 -1.85 -22.73 -15.26
N ILE A 225 -1.64 -22.01 -14.14
CA ILE A 225 -2.66 -21.77 -13.11
C ILE A 225 -3.20 -20.37 -13.36
N ASN A 226 -4.17 -20.23 -14.26
CA ASN A 226 -4.87 -18.99 -14.54
C ASN A 226 -6.34 -19.15 -14.15
N THR A 227 -6.78 -18.39 -13.14
CA THR A 227 -8.15 -18.44 -12.60
C THR A 227 -8.99 -17.22 -13.02
N ILE A 228 -8.54 -16.40 -13.95
CA ILE A 228 -9.35 -15.30 -14.51
C ILE A 228 -10.72 -15.80 -14.98
N PRO A 229 -10.83 -16.94 -15.69
CA PRO A 229 -12.14 -17.47 -16.09
C PRO A 229 -13.05 -17.84 -14.90
N ASP A 230 -12.48 -18.31 -13.79
CA ASP A 230 -13.24 -18.61 -12.57
C ASP A 230 -13.79 -17.33 -11.93
N VAL A 231 -12.98 -16.27 -11.84
CA VAL A 231 -13.39 -14.95 -11.35
C VAL A 231 -14.50 -14.37 -12.23
N GLN A 232 -14.36 -14.48 -13.55
CA GLN A 232 -15.39 -14.05 -14.51
C GLN A 232 -16.70 -14.83 -14.33
N ALA A 233 -16.62 -16.16 -14.19
CA ALA A 233 -17.78 -17.02 -13.99
C ALA A 233 -18.49 -16.72 -12.66
N MET A 234 -17.73 -16.47 -11.59
CA MET A 234 -18.26 -16.07 -10.28
C MET A 234 -18.99 -14.72 -10.37
N SER A 235 -18.35 -13.73 -11.00
CA SER A 235 -18.93 -12.41 -11.26
C SER A 235 -20.25 -12.51 -12.03
N GLN A 236 -20.28 -13.28 -13.11
CA GLN A 236 -21.48 -13.52 -13.94
C GLN A 236 -22.59 -14.21 -13.14
N ALA A 237 -22.25 -15.20 -12.32
CA ALA A 237 -23.21 -15.91 -11.48
C ALA A 237 -23.85 -14.98 -10.43
N ILE A 238 -23.05 -14.11 -9.77
CA ILE A 238 -23.56 -13.10 -8.84
C ILE A 238 -24.48 -12.12 -9.55
N ALA A 239 -24.06 -11.59 -10.71
CA ALA A 239 -24.88 -10.67 -11.48
C ALA A 239 -26.20 -11.31 -11.95
N ARG A 240 -26.18 -12.56 -12.42
CA ARG A 240 -27.34 -13.34 -12.84
C ARG A 240 -28.32 -13.60 -11.71
N SER A 241 -27.82 -13.94 -10.52
CA SER A 241 -28.66 -14.27 -9.36
C SER A 241 -29.43 -13.07 -8.83
N GLY A 242 -28.96 -11.85 -9.08
CA GLY A 242 -29.47 -10.62 -8.49
C GLY A 242 -29.20 -10.50 -6.98
N ALA A 243 -28.46 -11.43 -6.40
CA ALA A 243 -28.08 -11.38 -4.98
C ALA A 243 -27.07 -10.25 -4.73
N ARG A 244 -27.17 -9.63 -3.55
CA ARG A 244 -26.30 -8.53 -3.13
C ARG A 244 -25.03 -9.07 -2.45
N ILE A 245 -24.25 -9.86 -3.19
CA ILE A 245 -23.03 -10.49 -2.71
C ILE A 245 -21.84 -9.64 -3.13
N TRP A 246 -21.04 -9.19 -2.14
CA TRP A 246 -19.74 -8.58 -2.38
C TRP A 246 -18.73 -9.65 -2.77
N LEU A 247 -17.92 -9.39 -3.80
CA LEU A 247 -16.84 -10.29 -4.23
C LEU A 247 -15.48 -9.61 -4.02
N THR A 248 -14.64 -10.17 -3.16
CA THR A 248 -13.22 -9.87 -3.04
C THR A 248 -12.42 -11.01 -3.65
N VAL A 249 -11.42 -10.69 -4.46
CA VAL A 249 -10.45 -11.65 -5.01
C VAL A 249 -9.10 -11.50 -4.30
N SER A 250 -8.40 -12.59 -4.01
CA SER A 250 -7.23 -12.68 -3.14
C SER A 250 -6.28 -13.76 -3.69
N TRP A 251 -4.94 -13.67 -3.50
CA TRP A 251 -4.11 -12.70 -2.82
C TRP A 251 -2.89 -12.37 -3.69
N ALA A 252 -2.08 -11.34 -3.30
CA ALA A 252 -0.87 -10.90 -4.00
C ALA A 252 -1.09 -10.84 -5.51
N LEU A 253 -2.19 -10.17 -5.92
CA LEU A 253 -2.65 -10.20 -7.31
C LEU A 253 -1.67 -9.46 -8.21
N ASP A 254 -1.48 -9.99 -9.41
CA ASP A 254 -0.64 -9.39 -10.44
C ASP A 254 -1.30 -8.12 -11.00
N GLU A 255 -0.56 -6.99 -10.93
CA GLU A 255 -1.00 -5.66 -11.38
C GLU A 255 -1.23 -5.61 -12.90
N ASP A 256 -0.50 -6.39 -13.69
CA ASP A 256 -0.67 -6.45 -15.15
C ASP A 256 -2.10 -6.89 -15.54
N TYR A 257 -2.78 -7.58 -14.64
CA TYR A 257 -4.16 -8.02 -14.81
C TYR A 257 -5.18 -7.16 -14.04
N ALA A 258 -4.79 -5.97 -13.55
CA ALA A 258 -5.65 -5.08 -12.77
C ALA A 258 -7.00 -4.84 -13.45
N SER A 259 -7.05 -4.73 -14.77
CA SER A 259 -8.29 -4.53 -15.53
C SER A 259 -9.26 -5.71 -15.44
N ASP A 260 -8.78 -6.94 -15.26
CA ASP A 260 -9.63 -8.11 -15.08
C ASP A 260 -10.21 -8.15 -13.66
N TRP A 261 -9.41 -7.82 -12.67
CA TRP A 261 -9.86 -7.71 -11.28
C TRP A 261 -10.89 -6.59 -11.12
N GLN A 262 -10.66 -5.41 -11.73
CA GLN A 262 -11.58 -4.27 -11.70
C GLN A 262 -12.95 -4.59 -12.29
N ARG A 263 -12.99 -5.32 -13.41
CA ARG A 263 -14.24 -5.66 -14.09
C ARG A 263 -15.07 -6.70 -13.33
N ASN A 264 -14.41 -7.59 -12.60
CA ASN A 264 -15.04 -8.82 -12.11
C ASN A 264 -15.10 -8.93 -10.59
N SER A 265 -14.62 -7.92 -9.83
CA SER A 265 -14.69 -7.92 -8.36
C SER A 265 -15.04 -6.56 -7.79
N ASN A 266 -15.40 -6.51 -6.51
CA ASN A 266 -15.62 -5.26 -5.76
C ASN A 266 -14.35 -4.80 -5.05
N ALA A 267 -13.49 -5.73 -4.66
CA ALA A 267 -12.16 -5.47 -4.11
C ALA A 267 -11.16 -6.57 -4.51
N ARG A 268 -9.89 -6.26 -4.39
CA ARG A 268 -8.76 -7.14 -4.74
C ARG A 268 -7.62 -6.97 -3.76
N ARG A 269 -7.10 -8.07 -3.26
CA ARG A 269 -5.93 -8.08 -2.38
C ARG A 269 -4.65 -7.90 -3.20
N ILE A 270 -3.96 -6.79 -2.95
CA ILE A 270 -2.79 -6.38 -3.74
C ILE A 270 -1.49 -7.05 -3.28
N GLU A 271 -1.46 -7.63 -2.06
CA GLU A 271 -0.28 -8.29 -1.50
C GLU A 271 -0.68 -9.51 -0.67
N GLY A 272 0.30 -10.26 -0.16
CA GLY A 272 0.17 -11.39 0.73
C GLY A 272 -0.43 -11.06 2.10
N ASP A 273 -0.44 -12.03 2.98
CA ASP A 273 -1.06 -11.90 4.29
C ASP A 273 -0.27 -10.92 5.17
N VAL A 274 -1.00 -10.03 5.86
CA VAL A 274 -0.42 -9.11 6.85
C VAL A 274 -0.17 -9.84 8.16
N GLU A 275 -0.76 -10.99 8.33
CA GLU A 275 -0.59 -11.86 9.49
C GLU A 275 0.78 -12.53 9.49
N CYS A 276 1.30 -12.77 10.70
CA CYS A 276 2.59 -13.46 10.87
C CYS A 276 2.52 -14.98 10.65
N GLU A 277 1.36 -15.59 10.75
CA GLU A 277 1.13 -17.04 10.58
C GLU A 277 2.07 -17.95 11.37
N GLY A 278 2.52 -17.48 12.53
CA GLY A 278 3.45 -18.19 13.40
C GLY A 278 4.91 -17.73 13.29
N ASP A 279 5.26 -16.89 12.33
CA ASP A 279 6.60 -16.29 12.23
C ASP A 279 6.88 -15.28 13.35
N CYS A 280 5.84 -14.65 13.90
CA CYS A 280 5.91 -13.82 15.10
C CYS A 280 4.87 -14.29 16.15
N PRO A 281 4.97 -13.83 17.42
CA PRO A 281 4.08 -14.30 18.48
C PRO A 281 2.69 -13.66 18.48
N ASN A 282 2.44 -12.67 17.64
CA ASN A 282 1.21 -11.89 17.59
C ASN A 282 0.52 -12.04 16.23
N LEU A 283 -0.56 -11.30 15.99
CA LEU A 283 -1.26 -11.30 14.70
C LEU A 283 -0.37 -10.77 13.58
N THR A 284 0.24 -9.60 13.80
CA THR A 284 1.11 -8.93 12.81
C THR A 284 2.32 -8.28 13.50
N GLU A 285 3.17 -7.65 12.72
CA GLU A 285 4.31 -6.83 13.15
C GLU A 285 4.48 -5.63 12.21
N TRP A 286 5.23 -4.60 12.67
CA TRP A 286 5.41 -3.37 11.92
C TRP A 286 5.91 -3.58 10.48
N GLN A 287 6.83 -4.52 10.26
CA GLN A 287 7.40 -4.77 8.93
C GLN A 287 6.34 -5.16 7.89
N ARG A 288 5.31 -5.88 8.30
CA ARG A 288 4.20 -6.27 7.42
C ARG A 288 3.29 -5.08 7.10
N ILE A 289 3.13 -4.14 8.03
CA ILE A 289 2.44 -2.87 7.79
C ILE A 289 3.27 -1.98 6.86
N LEU A 290 4.60 -1.90 7.09
CA LEU A 290 5.52 -1.09 6.31
C LEU A 290 5.51 -1.49 4.81
N VAL A 291 5.47 -2.78 4.51
CA VAL A 291 5.40 -3.29 3.13
C VAL A 291 4.20 -2.72 2.38
N ARG A 292 3.05 -2.54 3.03
CA ARG A 292 1.83 -1.97 2.40
C ARG A 292 2.02 -0.56 1.85
N PHE A 293 2.93 0.24 2.42
CA PHE A 293 3.27 1.55 1.87
C PHE A 293 3.91 1.45 0.49
N TYR A 294 4.70 0.40 0.25
CA TYR A 294 5.39 0.18 -1.02
C TYR A 294 4.48 -0.47 -2.06
N ASP A 295 3.73 -1.49 -1.67
CA ASP A 295 2.81 -2.21 -2.56
C ASP A 295 1.75 -1.27 -3.13
N LEU A 296 1.23 -0.36 -2.30
CA LEU A 296 0.17 0.56 -2.70
C LEU A 296 0.61 1.51 -3.83
N ILE A 297 1.90 1.81 -3.97
CA ILE A 297 2.41 2.73 -5.01
C ILE A 297 2.08 2.20 -6.41
N GLY A 298 2.31 0.93 -6.69
CA GLY A 298 1.96 0.32 -7.97
C GLY A 298 0.45 0.37 -8.25
N TRP A 299 -0.36 0.20 -7.23
CA TRP A 299 -1.81 0.08 -7.33
C TRP A 299 -2.60 1.39 -7.15
N GLU A 300 -1.96 2.54 -6.88
CA GLU A 300 -2.63 3.80 -6.52
C GLU A 300 -3.62 4.32 -7.60
N ASN A 301 -3.41 3.95 -8.86
CA ASN A 301 -4.29 4.31 -9.97
C ASN A 301 -5.38 3.29 -10.26
N ALA A 302 -5.38 2.15 -9.56
CA ALA A 302 -6.28 1.05 -9.82
C ALA A 302 -7.54 1.05 -8.94
N SER A 303 -7.69 2.00 -8.03
CA SER A 303 -8.75 2.05 -7.01
C SER A 303 -9.70 3.22 -7.22
N GLY A 304 -10.97 3.04 -6.82
CA GLY A 304 -11.97 4.11 -6.87
C GLY A 304 -13.40 3.60 -7.01
N PRO A 305 -14.41 4.50 -6.93
CA PRO A 305 -15.83 4.13 -6.94
C PRO A 305 -16.32 3.37 -8.17
N THR A 306 -15.60 3.49 -9.28
CA THR A 306 -15.90 2.79 -10.55
C THR A 306 -14.92 1.64 -10.85
N LEU A 307 -13.82 1.57 -10.13
CA LEU A 307 -12.74 0.61 -10.34
C LEU A 307 -12.72 -0.53 -9.31
N GLY A 308 -13.52 -0.39 -8.23
CA GLY A 308 -13.39 -1.23 -7.04
C GLY A 308 -12.19 -0.80 -6.18
N TRP A 309 -11.85 -1.57 -5.14
CA TRP A 309 -10.96 -1.13 -4.08
C TRP A 309 -9.74 -2.03 -3.97
N ASN A 310 -8.59 -1.40 -3.78
CA ASN A 310 -7.38 -2.10 -3.36
C ASN A 310 -7.55 -2.53 -1.91
N ASP A 311 -7.42 -3.82 -1.67
CA ASP A 311 -7.51 -4.42 -0.35
C ASP A 311 -6.08 -4.63 0.17
N LEU A 312 -5.77 -3.97 1.26
CA LEU A 312 -4.46 -4.03 1.92
C LEU A 312 -4.40 -5.17 2.96
N ASP A 313 -5.39 -6.06 2.95
CA ASP A 313 -5.58 -7.13 3.90
C ASP A 313 -6.18 -6.71 5.24
N SER A 314 -6.11 -7.60 6.23
CA SER A 314 -6.64 -7.38 7.57
C SER A 314 -6.06 -6.12 8.21
N LEU A 315 -6.90 -5.41 8.95
CA LEU A 315 -6.48 -4.26 9.74
C LEU A 315 -6.36 -4.70 11.20
N GLU A 316 -5.13 -4.89 11.65
CA GLU A 316 -4.81 -5.34 13.00
C GLU A 316 -4.80 -4.16 13.97
N VAL A 317 -6.00 -3.64 14.22
CA VAL A 317 -6.27 -2.48 15.09
C VAL A 317 -7.42 -2.80 16.04
N GLY A 318 -7.24 -2.53 17.30
CA GLY A 318 -8.33 -2.64 18.26
C GLY A 318 -7.93 -3.19 19.63
N ASN A 319 -6.93 -4.02 19.71
CA ASN A 319 -6.53 -4.63 20.98
C ASN A 319 -5.01 -4.81 21.12
N THR A 320 -4.55 -5.30 22.26
CA THR A 320 -3.12 -5.41 22.59
C THR A 320 -2.45 -6.65 22.03
N THR A 321 -3.22 -7.59 21.48
CA THR A 321 -2.70 -8.83 20.89
C THR A 321 -2.44 -8.68 19.40
N ASP A 322 -2.74 -7.52 18.83
CA ASP A 322 -2.56 -7.27 17.41
C ASP A 322 -1.08 -7.28 16.99
N GLY A 323 -0.15 -6.94 17.91
CA GLY A 323 1.29 -7.11 17.70
C GLY A 323 2.02 -5.83 17.33
N ILE A 324 1.28 -4.76 17.09
CA ILE A 324 1.78 -3.43 16.80
C ILE A 324 1.34 -2.43 17.90
N THR A 325 2.15 -1.39 18.11
CA THR A 325 1.88 -0.36 19.11
C THR A 325 0.65 0.47 18.76
N GLU A 326 0.10 1.21 19.73
CA GLU A 326 -1.02 2.14 19.49
C GLU A 326 -0.70 3.20 18.40
N THR A 327 0.57 3.65 18.36
CA THR A 327 1.06 4.55 17.31
C THR A 327 1.02 3.88 15.93
N GLU A 328 1.49 2.65 15.83
CA GLU A 328 1.48 1.87 14.60
C GLU A 328 0.06 1.51 14.17
N GLN A 329 -0.83 1.20 15.11
CA GLN A 329 -2.26 0.99 14.81
C GLN A 329 -2.89 2.25 14.20
N GLN A 330 -2.59 3.44 14.77
CA GLN A 330 -3.04 4.71 14.19
C GLN A 330 -2.47 4.93 12.78
N THR A 331 -1.21 4.57 12.57
CA THR A 331 -0.53 4.72 11.28
C THR A 331 -1.10 3.76 10.23
N ALA A 332 -1.31 2.50 10.57
CA ALA A 332 -1.98 1.53 9.70
C ALA A 332 -3.40 2.01 9.33
N MET A 333 -4.20 2.41 10.32
CA MET A 333 -5.54 2.95 10.07
C MET A 333 -5.52 4.20 9.18
N THR A 334 -4.48 5.04 9.30
CA THR A 334 -4.29 6.23 8.44
C THR A 334 -4.04 5.82 6.99
N LEU A 335 -3.15 4.85 6.75
CA LEU A 335 -2.83 4.37 5.39
C LEU A 335 -4.04 3.70 4.74
N TRP A 336 -4.70 2.73 5.44
CA TRP A 336 -5.92 2.08 4.94
C TRP A 336 -7.02 3.08 4.61
N SER A 337 -7.18 4.11 5.45
CA SER A 337 -8.19 5.16 5.21
C SER A 337 -7.86 6.02 3.99
N LEU A 338 -6.61 6.43 3.82
CA LEU A 338 -6.16 7.20 2.65
C LEU A 338 -6.22 6.38 1.35
N ALA A 339 -5.89 5.10 1.40
CA ALA A 339 -6.04 4.19 0.27
C ALA A 339 -7.50 3.92 -0.11
N ASN A 340 -8.46 4.32 0.72
CA ASN A 340 -9.87 3.91 0.65
C ASN A 340 -9.99 2.38 0.61
N ALA A 341 -9.11 1.68 1.34
CA ALA A 341 -9.13 0.22 1.43
C ALA A 341 -10.35 -0.27 2.25
N PRO A 342 -10.84 -1.49 2.01
CA PRO A 342 -11.68 -2.16 2.97
C PRO A 342 -11.06 -2.18 4.37
N LEU A 343 -11.87 -2.01 5.42
CA LEU A 343 -11.43 -2.17 6.80
C LEU A 343 -11.95 -3.51 7.32
N SER A 344 -11.16 -4.56 7.14
CA SER A 344 -11.43 -5.90 7.64
C SER A 344 -10.63 -6.11 8.92
N LEU A 345 -11.29 -5.98 10.09
CA LEU A 345 -10.62 -6.19 11.37
C LEU A 345 -10.25 -7.66 11.54
N GLY A 346 -9.02 -7.92 12.01
CA GLY A 346 -8.54 -9.29 12.28
C GLY A 346 -8.55 -9.67 13.76
N GLY A 347 -8.45 -8.68 14.66
CA GLY A 347 -8.39 -8.89 16.10
C GLY A 347 -9.68 -9.39 16.73
N ASP A 348 -9.60 -9.83 18.00
CA ASP A 348 -10.74 -10.31 18.79
C ASP A 348 -11.62 -9.14 19.27
N LEU A 349 -12.79 -8.95 18.65
CA LEU A 349 -13.71 -7.86 18.97
C LEU A 349 -14.25 -7.92 20.40
N THR A 350 -14.19 -9.07 21.06
CA THR A 350 -14.57 -9.20 22.48
C THR A 350 -13.53 -8.60 23.43
N LYS A 351 -12.36 -8.21 22.92
CA LYS A 351 -11.21 -7.68 23.68
C LYS A 351 -10.78 -6.29 23.23
N LEU A 352 -11.66 -5.54 22.58
CA LEU A 352 -11.36 -4.17 22.17
C LEU A 352 -10.92 -3.30 23.35
N THR A 353 -9.82 -2.60 23.19
CA THR A 353 -9.33 -1.63 24.16
C THR A 353 -10.03 -0.27 24.00
N PRO A 354 -10.06 0.59 25.03
CA PRO A 354 -10.59 1.94 24.87
C PRO A 354 -9.88 2.76 23.79
N VAL A 355 -8.56 2.57 23.62
CA VAL A 355 -7.77 3.23 22.57
C VAL A 355 -8.14 2.66 21.21
N GLY A 356 -8.16 1.34 21.08
CA GLY A 356 -8.59 0.67 19.85
C GLY A 356 -9.99 1.09 19.40
N LEU A 357 -10.92 1.11 20.34
CA LEU A 357 -12.29 1.56 20.04
C LEU A 357 -12.31 3.03 19.59
N LYS A 358 -11.52 3.92 20.24
CA LYS A 358 -11.39 5.32 19.82
C LYS A 358 -10.84 5.45 18.38
N LEU A 359 -9.86 4.62 18.00
CA LEU A 359 -9.34 4.62 16.64
C LEU A 359 -10.42 4.19 15.63
N LEU A 360 -11.13 3.12 15.94
CA LEU A 360 -12.13 2.50 15.06
C LEU A 360 -13.45 3.28 14.95
N THR A 361 -13.71 4.22 15.85
CA THR A 361 -14.94 5.03 15.88
C THR A 361 -14.72 6.51 15.58
N ASN A 362 -13.54 6.90 15.09
CA ASN A 362 -13.29 8.27 14.64
C ASN A 362 -13.94 8.52 13.28
N ASP A 363 -15.13 9.12 13.26
CA ASP A 363 -15.88 9.35 12.04
C ASP A 363 -15.18 10.27 11.02
N GLU A 364 -14.28 11.16 11.46
CA GLU A 364 -13.51 11.99 10.54
C GLU A 364 -12.50 11.16 9.75
N VAL A 365 -11.81 10.24 10.40
CA VAL A 365 -10.89 9.29 9.74
C VAL A 365 -11.66 8.28 8.89
N LEU A 366 -12.75 7.76 9.42
CA LEU A 366 -13.65 6.87 8.69
C LEU A 366 -14.28 7.56 7.47
N GLY A 367 -14.47 8.88 7.52
CA GLY A 367 -14.91 9.70 6.39
C GLY A 367 -13.88 9.73 5.26
N VAL A 368 -12.58 9.73 5.58
CA VAL A 368 -11.49 9.63 4.58
C VAL A 368 -11.58 8.30 3.84
N GLN A 369 -11.72 7.19 4.56
CA GLN A 369 -11.82 5.84 3.98
C GLN A 369 -12.98 5.70 2.97
N ARG A 370 -14.06 6.44 3.14
CA ARG A 370 -15.24 6.41 2.27
C ARG A 370 -15.37 7.62 1.35
N SER A 371 -14.31 8.42 1.21
CA SER A 371 -14.31 9.63 0.41
C SER A 371 -14.57 9.38 -1.09
N GLY A 372 -14.20 8.21 -1.59
CA GLY A 372 -14.17 7.90 -3.01
C GLY A 372 -12.97 8.49 -3.76
N HIS A 373 -12.01 9.03 -3.01
CA HIS A 373 -10.79 9.68 -3.52
C HIS A 373 -9.56 9.02 -2.90
N PRO A 374 -9.13 7.85 -3.40
CA PRO A 374 -7.90 7.21 -2.93
C PRO A 374 -6.72 8.15 -3.05
N ALA A 375 -5.88 8.19 -2.02
CA ALA A 375 -4.70 9.03 -2.00
C ALA A 375 -3.60 8.46 -2.92
N LYS A 376 -2.71 9.37 -3.36
CA LYS A 376 -1.49 9.05 -4.09
C LYS A 376 -0.28 9.54 -3.33
N GLN A 377 0.82 8.83 -3.47
CA GLN A 377 2.07 9.27 -2.90
C GLN A 377 2.60 10.50 -3.66
N VAL A 378 2.95 11.55 -2.92
CA VAL A 378 3.54 12.78 -3.47
C VAL A 378 5.04 12.85 -3.18
N THR A 379 5.43 12.43 -1.98
CA THR A 379 6.84 12.29 -1.59
C THR A 379 7.06 10.92 -1.01
N GLY A 380 8.20 10.30 -1.29
CA GLY A 380 8.58 8.99 -0.82
C GLY A 380 9.58 9.04 0.35
N GLY A 381 10.36 7.96 0.49
CA GLY A 381 11.32 7.79 1.58
C GLY A 381 10.67 7.45 2.91
N PHE A 382 11.41 7.64 4.00
CA PHE A 382 10.94 7.31 5.35
C PHE A 382 9.97 8.34 5.95
N THR A 383 9.72 9.45 5.24
CA THR A 383 8.72 10.47 5.64
C THR A 383 7.74 10.75 4.50
N PRO A 384 7.03 9.73 3.99
CA PRO A 384 6.19 9.90 2.82
C PRO A 384 4.97 10.78 3.11
N VAL A 385 4.55 11.50 2.07
CA VAL A 385 3.30 12.28 2.06
C VAL A 385 2.36 11.69 1.04
N TRP A 386 1.15 11.37 1.48
CA TRP A 386 0.06 10.87 0.66
C TRP A 386 -1.07 11.87 0.58
N VAL A 387 -1.63 12.09 -0.59
CA VAL A 387 -2.62 13.16 -0.83
C VAL A 387 -3.81 12.65 -1.62
N SER A 388 -5.00 12.96 -1.11
CA SER A 388 -6.28 12.74 -1.76
C SER A 388 -6.87 14.10 -2.14
N ASP A 389 -7.05 14.37 -3.43
CA ASP A 389 -7.72 15.58 -3.94
C ASP A 389 -9.24 15.34 -3.98
N LEU A 390 -10.00 16.15 -3.23
CA LEU A 390 -11.46 16.03 -3.18
C LEU A 390 -12.15 16.80 -4.34
N GLY A 391 -11.39 17.50 -5.18
CA GLY A 391 -11.91 18.22 -6.34
C GLY A 391 -12.60 19.56 -6.03
N ASP A 392 -12.79 19.90 -4.76
CA ASP A 392 -13.44 21.15 -4.31
C ASP A 392 -12.47 22.19 -3.71
N GLY A 393 -11.15 21.94 -3.86
CA GLY A 393 -10.08 22.70 -3.25
C GLY A 393 -9.77 22.27 -1.81
N SER A 394 -10.36 21.17 -1.35
CA SER A 394 -10.00 20.50 -0.11
C SER A 394 -9.20 19.23 -0.43
N TYR A 395 -8.32 18.86 0.49
CA TYR A 395 -7.46 17.69 0.38
C TYR A 395 -7.42 16.93 1.69
N TYR A 396 -7.28 15.60 1.63
CA TYR A 396 -6.74 14.84 2.74
C TYR A 396 -5.24 14.65 2.53
N VAL A 397 -4.47 14.91 3.57
CA VAL A 397 -3.01 14.83 3.54
C VAL A 397 -2.56 13.94 4.69
N GLY A 398 -1.97 12.80 4.36
CA GLY A 398 -1.29 11.93 5.30
C GLY A 398 0.20 12.20 5.29
N ILE A 399 0.76 12.47 6.44
CA ILE A 399 2.20 12.67 6.65
C ILE A 399 2.66 11.58 7.60
N PHE A 400 3.67 10.82 7.22
CA PHE A 400 4.11 9.65 7.95
C PHE A 400 5.57 9.78 8.36
N ASN A 401 5.89 9.19 9.50
CA ASN A 401 7.25 8.87 9.92
C ASN A 401 7.37 7.34 9.95
N LEU A 402 8.07 6.76 8.97
CA LEU A 402 8.30 5.31 8.90
C LEU A 402 9.59 4.88 9.61
N ASN A 403 10.37 5.85 10.15
CA ASN A 403 11.50 5.55 11.01
C ASN A 403 11.02 5.05 12.38
N ALA A 404 11.86 4.27 13.06
CA ALA A 404 11.57 3.78 14.40
C ALA A 404 11.69 4.86 15.51
N PHE A 405 12.12 6.07 15.16
CA PHE A 405 12.41 7.16 16.08
C PHE A 405 11.63 8.43 15.72
N ALA A 406 11.55 9.36 16.68
CA ALA A 406 10.85 10.61 16.46
C ALA A 406 11.55 11.46 15.41
N THR A 407 10.85 11.82 14.34
CA THR A 407 11.41 12.53 13.20
C THR A 407 10.58 13.77 12.87
N ARG A 408 11.24 14.84 12.49
CA ARG A 408 10.57 15.99 11.89
C ARG A 408 10.09 15.60 10.48
N VAL A 409 8.79 15.68 10.29
CA VAL A 409 8.12 15.46 9.00
C VAL A 409 7.58 16.77 8.46
N GLN A 410 7.49 16.91 7.14
CA GLN A 410 6.97 18.13 6.54
C GLN A 410 6.30 17.89 5.19
N VAL A 411 5.45 18.84 4.82
CA VAL A 411 4.87 18.96 3.48
C VAL A 411 5.02 20.39 3.01
N ASP A 412 5.66 20.57 1.85
CA ASP A 412 5.67 21.85 1.16
C ASP A 412 4.43 21.96 0.29
N TRP A 413 3.58 22.95 0.55
CA TRP A 413 2.33 23.10 -0.19
C TRP A 413 2.52 23.30 -1.69
N LYS A 414 3.66 23.84 -2.12
CA LYS A 414 3.97 23.96 -3.55
C LYS A 414 4.09 22.61 -4.24
N ASP A 415 4.55 21.56 -3.53
CA ASP A 415 4.63 20.20 -4.08
C ASP A 415 3.24 19.61 -4.34
N LEU A 416 2.21 20.16 -3.68
CA LEU A 416 0.80 19.84 -3.90
C LEU A 416 0.09 20.82 -4.87
N GLY A 417 0.79 21.82 -5.39
CA GLY A 417 0.27 22.80 -6.36
C GLY A 417 -0.44 24.00 -5.77
N PHE A 418 -0.26 24.31 -4.48
CA PHE A 418 -0.85 25.49 -3.86
C PHE A 418 0.12 26.25 -2.94
N ALA A 419 -0.13 27.53 -2.70
CA ALA A 419 0.77 28.42 -1.95
C ALA A 419 0.66 28.19 -0.44
N GLY A 420 -0.44 27.63 0.02
CA GLY A 420 -0.68 27.38 1.44
C GLY A 420 -2.07 26.80 1.71
N ALA A 421 -2.31 26.46 2.96
CA ALA A 421 -3.58 26.00 3.47
C ALA A 421 -4.25 27.11 4.32
N SER A 422 -5.49 27.47 3.99
CA SER A 422 -6.28 28.45 4.72
C SER A 422 -6.96 27.85 5.95
N GLN A 423 -7.13 26.55 5.96
CA GLN A 423 -7.64 25.77 7.08
C GLN A 423 -6.90 24.44 7.12
N ILE A 424 -6.42 24.06 8.27
CA ILE A 424 -5.81 22.74 8.53
C ILE A 424 -6.51 22.14 9.74
N ARG A 425 -7.09 20.98 9.58
CA ARG A 425 -7.72 20.20 10.64
C ARG A 425 -7.00 18.88 10.84
N ASP A 426 -6.58 18.61 12.05
CA ASP A 426 -6.09 17.30 12.46
C ASP A 426 -7.28 16.37 12.71
N LEU A 427 -7.40 15.31 11.90
CA LEU A 427 -8.55 14.41 11.95
C LEU A 427 -8.46 13.40 13.10
N TRP A 428 -7.26 13.06 13.56
CA TRP A 428 -7.08 12.19 14.72
C TRP A 428 -7.43 12.88 16.02
N ASN A 429 -6.96 14.11 16.20
CA ASN A 429 -7.21 14.90 17.41
C ASN A 429 -8.50 15.73 17.32
N GLN A 430 -9.11 15.83 16.13
CA GLN A 430 -10.33 16.58 15.83
C GLN A 430 -10.20 18.08 16.18
N VAL A 431 -9.02 18.66 15.93
CA VAL A 431 -8.70 20.06 16.24
C VAL A 431 -8.31 20.84 14.99
N GLU A 432 -8.69 22.13 15.00
CA GLU A 432 -8.21 23.06 13.97
C GLU A 432 -6.82 23.56 14.33
N LEU A 433 -5.90 23.42 13.36
CA LEU A 433 -4.50 23.88 13.50
C LEU A 433 -4.29 25.28 12.90
N GLY A 434 -5.32 25.89 12.31
CA GLY A 434 -5.28 27.21 11.72
C GLY A 434 -4.90 27.22 10.24
N ASN A 435 -4.11 28.20 9.85
CA ASN A 435 -3.60 28.33 8.48
C ASN A 435 -2.07 28.20 8.45
N CYS A 436 -1.54 27.85 7.28
CA CYS A 436 -0.11 27.74 7.06
C CYS A 436 0.21 28.07 5.60
N SER A 437 1.21 28.92 5.36
CA SER A 437 1.75 29.19 4.03
C SER A 437 3.16 28.61 3.92
N GLY A 438 3.49 28.12 2.74
CA GLY A 438 4.79 27.50 2.46
C GLY A 438 4.87 26.06 2.93
N VAL A 439 5.37 25.81 4.12
CA VAL A 439 5.64 24.45 4.64
C VAL A 439 4.85 24.20 5.92
N PHE A 440 4.16 23.09 5.98
CA PHE A 440 3.64 22.53 7.23
C PHE A 440 4.64 21.49 7.74
N ALA A 441 5.07 21.61 8.98
CA ALA A 441 6.00 20.67 9.60
C ALA A 441 5.54 20.29 11.00
N ASP A 442 5.89 19.07 11.42
CA ASP A 442 5.59 18.52 12.74
C ASP A 442 6.69 17.54 13.15
N VAL A 443 6.74 17.14 14.42
CA VAL A 443 7.58 16.05 14.91
C VAL A 443 6.66 14.88 15.24
N LEU A 444 6.82 13.77 14.52
CA LEU A 444 6.07 12.55 14.77
C LEU A 444 6.92 11.52 15.49
N PRO A 445 6.34 10.78 16.44
CA PRO A 445 7.04 9.65 17.06
C PRO A 445 7.41 8.61 15.99
N GLY A 446 8.33 7.70 16.31
CA GLY A 446 8.65 6.56 15.46
C GLY A 446 7.39 5.82 15.02
N HIS A 447 7.32 5.45 13.75
CA HIS A 447 6.17 4.84 13.09
C HIS A 447 4.86 5.66 13.19
N GLY A 448 4.96 6.98 13.45
CA GLY A 448 3.80 7.84 13.66
C GLY A 448 3.21 8.41 12.37
N ALA A 449 1.96 8.84 12.44
CA ALA A 449 1.25 9.48 11.34
C ALA A 449 0.46 10.72 11.77
N ARG A 450 0.34 11.68 10.85
CA ARG A 450 -0.57 12.80 10.92
C ARG A 450 -1.55 12.74 9.77
N LEU A 451 -2.85 12.82 10.04
CA LEU A 451 -3.87 12.87 9.01
C LEU A 451 -4.59 14.21 9.08
N LEU A 452 -4.47 14.97 8.01
CA LEU A 452 -4.99 16.34 7.93
C LEU A 452 -6.08 16.43 6.87
N ARG A 453 -7.09 17.26 7.14
CA ARG A 453 -7.93 17.86 6.11
C ARG A 453 -7.47 19.29 5.90
N VAL A 454 -7.11 19.64 4.67
CA VAL A 454 -6.62 21.00 4.34
C VAL A 454 -7.51 21.63 3.28
N ARG A 455 -7.67 22.96 3.37
CA ARG A 455 -8.27 23.76 2.31
C ARG A 455 -7.21 24.65 1.69
N ALA A 456 -6.89 24.37 0.43
CA ALA A 456 -5.84 25.04 -0.30
C ALA A 456 -6.19 26.50 -0.64
N PHE A 457 -5.21 27.37 -0.69
CA PHE A 457 -5.33 28.69 -1.30
C PHE A 457 -4.12 28.98 -2.19
N GLY A 458 -4.36 29.81 -3.23
CA GLY A 458 -3.33 30.20 -4.20
C GLY A 458 -2.85 29.02 -5.03
N LYS A 459 -2.97 29.09 -6.34
CA LYS A 459 -2.37 28.09 -7.23
C LYS A 459 -0.92 28.46 -7.50
N VAL A 460 -0.03 27.49 -7.31
CA VAL A 460 1.38 27.59 -7.68
C VAL A 460 1.61 26.53 -8.75
N PRO A 461 2.31 26.85 -9.85
CA PRO A 461 2.71 25.82 -10.80
C PRO A 461 3.57 24.78 -10.07
N THR A 462 3.10 23.55 -9.98
CA THR A 462 3.93 22.44 -9.55
C THR A 462 4.94 22.15 -10.65
N ALA A 463 6.21 21.98 -10.29
CA ALA A 463 7.06 21.11 -11.08
C ALA A 463 6.65 19.67 -10.68
N PRO A 464 5.93 18.94 -11.53
CA PRO A 464 5.51 17.59 -11.16
C PRO A 464 6.75 16.74 -10.92
N ALA A 465 6.69 15.85 -9.95
CA ALA A 465 7.68 14.81 -9.79
C ALA A 465 7.80 14.04 -11.12
N GLN A 466 9.02 13.92 -11.63
CA GLN A 466 9.29 13.23 -12.90
C GLN A 466 9.72 11.80 -12.55
N ILE A 467 8.94 10.82 -12.96
CA ILE A 467 9.18 9.40 -12.69
C ILE A 467 9.88 8.79 -13.90
N TYR A 468 10.98 8.11 -13.66
CA TYR A 468 11.80 7.42 -14.65
C TYR A 468 11.91 5.94 -14.25
N GLY A 469 10.99 5.11 -14.73
CA GLY A 469 10.98 3.66 -14.47
C GLY A 469 12.16 2.94 -15.15
N ALA A 470 12.46 1.74 -14.70
CA ALA A 470 13.54 0.89 -15.18
C ALA A 470 13.61 0.81 -16.73
N GLN A 471 12.46 0.68 -17.39
CA GLN A 471 12.34 0.57 -18.84
C GLN A 471 12.74 1.84 -19.62
N THR A 472 12.87 3.00 -18.93
CA THR A 472 13.27 4.28 -19.56
C THR A 472 14.78 4.46 -19.59
N ALA A 473 15.52 3.64 -18.87
CA ALA A 473 16.98 3.72 -18.81
C ALA A 473 17.64 3.20 -20.08
N THR A 474 18.75 3.84 -20.45
CA THR A 474 19.66 3.31 -21.47
C THR A 474 20.61 2.32 -20.83
N LEU A 475 20.61 1.08 -21.31
CA LEU A 475 21.40 -0.03 -20.73
C LEU A 475 22.75 -0.18 -21.42
N HIS A 476 23.77 -0.47 -20.64
CA HIS A 476 25.14 -0.70 -21.13
C HIS A 476 25.72 -2.00 -20.57
N GLY A 477 26.53 -2.67 -21.39
CA GLY A 477 27.18 -3.93 -21.03
C GLY A 477 26.20 -5.06 -20.81
N ASN A 478 26.26 -5.68 -19.63
CA ASN A 478 25.37 -6.78 -19.22
C ASN A 478 24.10 -6.30 -18.48
N ALA A 479 23.92 -4.99 -18.32
CA ALA A 479 22.71 -4.44 -17.69
C ALA A 479 21.47 -4.89 -18.48
N GLN A 480 20.44 -5.34 -17.78
CA GLN A 480 19.21 -5.81 -18.43
C GLN A 480 17.97 -5.50 -17.60
N LEU A 481 16.82 -5.56 -18.24
CA LEU A 481 15.51 -5.59 -17.57
C LEU A 481 15.16 -7.02 -17.17
N SER A 482 14.63 -7.18 -15.98
CA SER A 482 14.06 -8.43 -15.45
C SER A 482 12.67 -8.16 -14.92
N GLU A 483 11.79 -9.15 -15.01
CA GLU A 483 10.43 -9.06 -14.48
C GLU A 483 10.45 -8.82 -12.96
N CYS A 484 9.52 -7.98 -12.51
CA CYS A 484 9.35 -7.62 -11.11
C CYS A 484 7.89 -7.21 -10.88
N SER A 485 7.09 -8.08 -10.28
CA SER A 485 5.66 -7.83 -10.04
C SER A 485 5.40 -6.69 -9.05
N ALA A 486 6.31 -6.46 -8.10
CA ALA A 486 6.22 -5.36 -7.13
C ALA A 486 6.82 -4.04 -7.63
N CYS A 487 7.34 -3.99 -8.87
CA CYS A 487 7.92 -2.77 -9.43
C CYS A 487 6.88 -1.97 -10.21
N ALA A 488 6.95 -0.64 -10.12
CA ALA A 488 5.98 0.29 -10.71
C ALA A 488 5.78 0.14 -12.23
N SER A 489 6.73 -0.50 -12.92
CA SER A 489 6.66 -0.74 -14.37
C SER A 489 6.60 -2.22 -14.74
N GLY A 490 6.42 -3.11 -13.76
CA GLY A 490 6.53 -4.56 -13.95
C GLY A 490 7.96 -5.06 -14.23
N ASN A 491 8.95 -4.17 -14.22
CA ASN A 491 10.33 -4.48 -14.54
C ASN A 491 11.31 -3.78 -13.60
N LYS A 492 12.43 -4.44 -13.33
CA LYS A 492 13.59 -3.90 -12.61
C LYS A 492 14.86 -3.95 -13.46
N LEU A 493 15.79 -3.06 -13.18
CA LEU A 493 17.16 -3.10 -13.72
C LEU A 493 18.01 -4.05 -12.90
N THR A 494 18.71 -4.93 -13.58
CA THR A 494 19.60 -5.93 -12.97
C THR A 494 20.98 -5.94 -13.66
N PHE A 495 21.97 -6.55 -13.00
CA PHE A 495 23.34 -6.71 -13.52
C PHE A 495 24.06 -5.38 -13.83
N LEU A 496 23.80 -4.35 -13.01
CA LEU A 496 24.41 -3.02 -13.15
C LEU A 496 25.86 -2.97 -12.59
N GLY A 497 26.57 -4.09 -12.50
CA GLY A 497 27.88 -4.13 -11.84
C GLY A 497 28.83 -5.21 -12.32
N ILE A 498 29.92 -5.41 -11.55
CA ILE A 498 31.04 -6.29 -11.87
C ILE A 498 31.58 -6.01 -13.27
N GLY A 499 32.11 -4.79 -13.42
CA GLY A 499 32.69 -4.28 -14.66
C GLY A 499 32.26 -2.87 -14.98
N ALA A 500 33.17 -2.00 -15.34
CA ALA A 500 32.92 -0.59 -15.63
C ALA A 500 31.99 -0.38 -16.85
N ALA A 501 31.75 -1.41 -17.65
CA ALA A 501 30.86 -1.35 -18.80
C ALA A 501 29.38 -1.62 -18.43
N ASN A 502 29.10 -2.13 -17.23
CA ASN A 502 27.78 -2.60 -16.81
C ASN A 502 27.07 -1.52 -15.98
N TYR A 503 26.26 -0.71 -16.61
CA TYR A 503 25.54 0.39 -15.96
C TYR A 503 24.26 0.75 -16.73
N ALA A 504 23.40 1.53 -16.08
CA ALA A 504 22.23 2.13 -16.69
C ALA A 504 22.29 3.66 -16.61
N VAL A 505 21.72 4.36 -17.58
CA VAL A 505 21.65 5.82 -17.63
C VAL A 505 20.23 6.27 -17.77
N PHE A 506 19.76 7.09 -16.82
CA PHE A 506 18.51 7.82 -16.91
C PHE A 506 18.78 9.21 -17.53
N ASN A 507 18.03 9.54 -18.58
CA ASN A 507 18.06 10.85 -19.21
C ASN A 507 16.99 11.74 -18.60
N VAL A 508 17.41 12.61 -17.70
CA VAL A 508 16.53 13.48 -16.91
C VAL A 508 16.53 14.89 -17.51
N ASN A 509 15.38 15.52 -17.66
CA ASN A 509 15.28 16.87 -18.17
C ASN A 509 14.61 17.80 -17.15
N VAL A 510 15.31 18.84 -16.70
CA VAL A 510 14.80 19.83 -15.74
C VAL A 510 14.81 21.23 -16.33
N GLN A 511 13.84 22.05 -15.93
CA GLN A 511 13.71 23.40 -16.48
C GLN A 511 14.77 24.39 -15.98
N ARG A 512 15.27 24.20 -14.76
CA ARG A 512 16.22 25.08 -14.09
C ARG A 512 17.43 24.31 -13.60
N ALA A 513 18.58 24.97 -13.54
CA ALA A 513 19.73 24.43 -12.83
C ALA A 513 19.53 24.59 -11.33
N GLY A 514 19.90 23.58 -10.55
CA GLY A 514 19.77 23.61 -9.09
C GLY A 514 19.88 22.23 -8.44
N ILE A 515 19.63 22.19 -7.14
CA ILE A 515 19.56 20.95 -6.36
C ILE A 515 18.13 20.44 -6.40
N TYR A 516 18.00 19.19 -6.82
CA TYR A 516 16.75 18.45 -6.85
C TYR A 516 16.81 17.30 -5.83
N ARG A 517 15.66 16.85 -5.40
CA ARG A 517 15.51 15.61 -4.66
C ARG A 517 15.43 14.45 -5.66
N MET A 518 16.30 13.48 -5.53
CA MET A 518 16.23 12.23 -6.27
C MET A 518 15.87 11.11 -5.28
N GLU A 519 14.76 10.45 -5.52
CA GLU A 519 14.39 9.20 -4.87
C GLU A 519 14.84 8.06 -5.77
N VAL A 520 15.44 7.04 -5.19
CA VAL A 520 15.92 5.84 -5.86
C VAL A 520 15.18 4.66 -5.24
N ASP A 521 14.28 4.06 -5.99
CA ASP A 521 13.57 2.85 -5.57
C ASP A 521 14.39 1.64 -6.01
N SER A 522 14.98 0.99 -5.03
CA SER A 522 15.92 -0.12 -5.26
C SER A 522 15.61 -1.30 -4.35
N MET A 523 16.15 -2.47 -4.67
CA MET A 523 15.97 -3.68 -3.90
C MET A 523 17.25 -4.48 -3.81
N THR A 524 17.53 -5.03 -2.62
CA THR A 524 18.71 -5.85 -2.40
C THR A 524 18.51 -6.83 -1.25
N LEU A 525 19.19 -7.96 -1.32
CA LEU A 525 19.41 -8.84 -0.17
C LEU A 525 20.78 -8.51 0.42
N GLY A 526 20.80 -8.05 1.68
CA GLY A 526 22.00 -7.57 2.35
C GLY A 526 22.49 -6.23 1.81
N THR A 527 23.72 -5.89 2.16
CA THR A 527 24.34 -4.59 1.85
C THR A 527 24.96 -4.58 0.47
N ARG A 528 24.57 -3.59 -0.35
CA ARG A 528 25.15 -3.29 -1.68
C ARG A 528 25.22 -1.79 -1.89
N SER A 529 25.96 -1.35 -2.92
CA SER A 529 26.08 0.07 -3.23
C SER A 529 25.97 0.35 -4.72
N PHE A 530 25.34 1.49 -5.04
CA PHE A 530 25.49 2.15 -6.33
C PHE A 530 26.67 3.11 -6.32
N ILE A 531 27.37 3.19 -7.43
CA ILE A 531 28.18 4.33 -7.81
C ILE A 531 27.35 5.14 -8.79
N ILE A 532 26.97 6.35 -8.37
CA ILE A 532 26.11 7.26 -9.12
C ILE A 532 26.97 8.35 -9.74
N ASN A 533 26.84 8.58 -11.04
CA ASN A 533 27.53 9.66 -11.75
C ASN A 533 26.51 10.55 -12.45
N VAL A 534 26.60 11.86 -12.22
CA VAL A 534 25.72 12.86 -12.83
C VAL A 534 26.50 13.72 -13.80
N ASN A 535 26.15 13.66 -15.10
CA ASN A 535 26.73 14.47 -16.15
C ASN A 535 28.26 14.35 -16.27
N ASN A 536 28.83 13.17 -16.02
CA ASN A 536 30.27 12.92 -15.93
C ASN A 536 30.97 13.75 -14.84
N GLY A 537 30.25 14.12 -13.79
CA GLY A 537 30.80 14.74 -12.59
C GLY A 537 31.43 13.73 -11.64
N PRO A 538 31.71 14.12 -10.40
CA PRO A 538 32.23 13.22 -9.38
C PRO A 538 31.26 12.06 -9.10
N ASP A 539 31.83 10.90 -8.81
CA ASP A 539 31.07 9.72 -8.38
C ASP A 539 30.54 9.91 -6.95
N VAL A 540 29.30 9.53 -6.74
CA VAL A 540 28.66 9.47 -5.42
C VAL A 540 28.36 8.02 -5.11
N THR A 541 28.82 7.52 -3.96
CA THR A 541 28.49 6.18 -3.50
C THR A 541 27.23 6.24 -2.67
N LEU A 542 26.20 5.48 -3.09
CA LEU A 542 24.96 5.27 -2.35
C LEU A 542 24.96 3.85 -1.81
N ASN A 543 25.16 3.71 -0.51
CA ASN A 543 25.09 2.43 0.18
C ASN A 543 23.66 2.12 0.56
N LEU A 544 23.25 0.87 0.39
CA LEU A 544 21.88 0.42 0.60
C LEU A 544 21.87 -0.96 1.24
N SER A 545 20.96 -1.17 2.18
CA SER A 545 20.69 -2.48 2.76
C SER A 545 19.21 -2.81 2.62
N GLY A 546 18.91 -4.05 2.36
CA GLY A 546 17.54 -4.50 2.22
C GLY A 546 17.38 -5.99 2.49
N GLY A 547 16.14 -6.36 2.81
CA GLY A 547 15.73 -7.74 3.09
C GLY A 547 15.11 -8.48 1.91
N SER A 548 14.94 -7.80 0.76
CA SER A 548 14.28 -8.39 -0.40
C SER A 548 14.98 -8.04 -1.71
N GLY A 549 15.09 -9.00 -2.61
CA GLY A 549 15.50 -8.76 -4.00
C GLY A 549 14.36 -8.40 -4.94
N ASN A 550 13.12 -8.35 -4.46
CA ASN A 550 11.93 -8.13 -5.28
C ASN A 550 11.00 -7.03 -4.75
N LEU A 551 11.23 -6.49 -3.55
CA LEU A 551 10.45 -5.37 -3.01
C LEU A 551 11.30 -4.10 -3.09
N PRO A 552 10.86 -3.05 -3.83
CA PRO A 552 11.59 -1.79 -3.91
C PRO A 552 11.56 -1.02 -2.58
N PHE A 553 12.69 -0.44 -2.19
CA PHE A 553 12.82 0.48 -1.07
C PHE A 553 13.22 1.86 -1.59
N PRO A 554 12.48 2.92 -1.25
CA PRO A 554 12.82 4.27 -1.63
C PRO A 554 13.99 4.79 -0.77
N THR A 555 14.98 5.38 -1.42
CA THR A 555 16.07 6.09 -0.76
C THR A 555 16.24 7.45 -1.42
N THR A 556 16.27 8.51 -0.61
CA THR A 556 16.32 9.88 -1.13
C THR A 556 17.69 10.50 -0.96
N LEU A 557 18.18 11.17 -2.01
CA LEU A 557 19.41 11.95 -1.96
C LEU A 557 19.28 13.24 -2.78
N PRO A 558 20.02 14.31 -2.43
CA PRO A 558 20.10 15.51 -3.24
C PRO A 558 20.92 15.25 -4.51
N VAL A 559 20.48 15.83 -5.64
CA VAL A 559 21.19 15.75 -6.91
C VAL A 559 21.30 17.13 -7.55
N GLN A 560 22.53 17.51 -7.93
CA GLN A 560 22.77 18.75 -8.65
C GLN A 560 22.51 18.53 -10.14
N LEU A 561 21.51 19.19 -10.71
CA LEU A 561 21.16 19.13 -12.12
C LEU A 561 21.35 20.47 -12.80
N LYS A 562 21.77 20.46 -14.08
CA LYS A 562 21.80 21.63 -14.95
C LYS A 562 20.45 21.80 -15.65
N ALA A 563 20.12 23.01 -16.08
CA ALA A 563 18.93 23.24 -16.92
C ALA A 563 19.04 22.45 -18.23
N GLY A 564 17.95 21.83 -18.65
CA GLY A 564 17.90 20.95 -19.82
C GLY A 564 18.23 19.50 -19.48
N ALA A 565 18.84 18.81 -20.43
CA ALA A 565 19.10 17.39 -20.33
C ALA A 565 20.28 17.07 -19.40
N ASN A 566 20.08 16.07 -18.53
CA ASN A 566 21.05 15.51 -17.61
C ASN A 566 21.10 14.00 -17.80
N ALA A 567 22.30 13.41 -17.64
CA ALA A 567 22.52 11.99 -17.62
C ALA A 567 22.86 11.56 -16.20
N ILE A 568 22.08 10.65 -15.62
CA ILE A 568 22.34 10.07 -14.30
C ILE A 568 22.65 8.59 -14.51
N GLN A 569 23.88 8.22 -14.25
CA GLN A 569 24.39 6.86 -14.42
C GLN A 569 24.38 6.14 -13.07
N PHE A 570 23.92 4.88 -13.09
CA PHE A 570 23.94 3.96 -11.96
C PHE A 570 24.70 2.70 -12.34
N GLY A 571 25.66 2.31 -11.50
CA GLY A 571 26.42 1.09 -11.67
C GLY A 571 27.32 0.83 -10.46
N ASN A 572 28.12 -0.24 -10.50
CA ASN A 572 29.21 -0.48 -9.56
C ASN A 572 30.28 -1.32 -10.24
N PRO A 573 31.42 -0.74 -10.62
CA PRO A 573 32.42 -1.48 -11.40
C PRO A 573 33.08 -2.62 -10.63
N VAL A 574 32.97 -2.66 -9.31
CA VAL A 574 33.71 -3.59 -8.44
C VAL A 574 32.81 -4.71 -7.88
N SER A 575 31.51 -4.41 -7.63
CA SER A 575 30.58 -5.35 -7.00
C SER A 575 29.22 -5.35 -7.70
N TYR A 576 28.31 -6.25 -7.29
CA TYR A 576 26.92 -6.18 -7.69
C TYR A 576 26.23 -5.08 -6.91
N PRO A 577 25.67 -4.03 -7.55
CA PRO A 577 24.81 -3.07 -6.88
C PRO A 577 23.43 -3.68 -6.60
N PRO A 578 22.55 -2.96 -5.87
CA PRO A 578 21.14 -3.30 -5.81
C PRO A 578 20.49 -3.39 -7.20
N ASP A 579 19.41 -4.13 -7.33
CA ASP A 579 18.49 -3.99 -8.45
C ASP A 579 17.69 -2.68 -8.29
N MET A 580 17.13 -2.14 -9.38
CA MET A 580 16.46 -0.83 -9.35
C MET A 580 15.13 -0.88 -10.08
N ASP A 581 14.07 -0.35 -9.45
CA ASP A 581 12.77 -0.14 -10.07
C ASP A 581 12.73 1.19 -10.86
N ARG A 582 13.04 2.31 -10.19
CA ARG A 582 12.89 3.64 -10.78
C ARG A 582 13.72 4.70 -10.05
N ILE A 583 13.80 5.89 -10.66
CA ILE A 583 14.13 7.11 -9.95
C ILE A 583 13.00 8.13 -10.09
N ILE A 584 12.83 8.97 -9.05
CA ILE A 584 11.87 10.07 -9.06
C ILE A 584 12.64 11.35 -8.79
N ILE A 585 12.54 12.33 -9.71
CA ILE A 585 13.13 13.65 -9.55
C ILE A 585 12.04 14.62 -9.15
N SER A 586 12.17 15.25 -7.99
CA SER A 586 11.21 16.21 -7.47
C SER A 586 11.88 17.51 -7.05
N GLY A 587 11.08 18.59 -6.99
CA GLY A 587 11.55 19.94 -6.68
C GLY A 587 11.68 20.84 -7.90
N ASP A 588 11.99 22.11 -7.64
CA ASP A 588 12.06 23.19 -8.64
C ASP A 588 13.50 23.69 -8.90
N GLY A 589 14.50 23.01 -8.36
CA GLY A 589 15.89 23.40 -8.42
C GLY A 589 16.27 24.49 -7.41
N ILE A 590 15.37 24.86 -6.50
CA ILE A 590 15.62 25.81 -5.42
C ILE A 590 15.84 25.00 -4.14
N GLY A 591 17.06 24.45 -3.95
CA GLY A 591 17.41 23.71 -2.72
C GLY A 591 17.53 24.61 -1.49
N PRO A 592 17.64 24.11 -0.28
CA PRO A 592 18.27 22.84 0.05
C PRO A 592 17.30 21.68 0.22
N TYR A 593 17.66 20.53 -0.32
CA TYR A 593 17.04 19.24 -0.03
C TYR A 593 18.16 18.25 0.31
N PRO A 594 17.98 17.38 1.28
CA PRO A 594 16.88 17.31 2.24
C PRO A 594 17.16 18.21 3.46
N ASP A 595 16.12 18.54 4.23
CA ASP A 595 16.26 19.21 5.53
C ASP A 595 16.99 18.32 6.57
N PHE A 596 17.19 17.06 6.26
CA PHE A 596 18.00 16.11 7.03
C PHE A 596 18.63 15.05 6.12
N THR A 597 19.72 14.44 6.57
CA THR A 597 20.39 13.31 5.91
C THR A 597 20.57 12.18 6.93
N VAL A 598 20.14 10.97 6.58
CA VAL A 598 20.34 9.76 7.38
C VAL A 598 21.66 9.10 6.98
N TYR A 599 22.41 8.67 7.96
CA TYR A 599 23.64 7.90 7.80
C TYR A 599 23.52 6.62 8.63
N GLU A 600 23.41 5.48 7.97
CA GLU A 600 23.27 4.18 8.60
C GLU A 600 24.61 3.71 9.17
N ALA A 601 24.58 3.18 10.40
CA ALA A 601 25.81 2.78 11.09
C ALA A 601 26.50 1.57 10.44
N GLU A 602 25.72 0.65 9.86
CA GLU A 602 26.26 -0.52 9.17
C GLU A 602 27.07 -0.18 7.90
N TYR A 603 26.92 1.05 7.37
CA TYR A 603 27.69 1.56 6.23
C TYR A 603 28.87 2.42 6.63
N ALA A 604 28.99 2.73 7.90
CA ALA A 604 30.13 3.47 8.42
C ALA A 604 31.40 2.60 8.43
N THR A 605 32.54 3.23 8.58
CA THR A 605 33.80 2.53 8.77
C THR A 605 33.81 1.92 10.18
N LEU A 606 33.90 0.60 10.27
CA LEU A 606 33.93 -0.15 11.52
C LEU A 606 35.37 -0.53 11.87
N ALA A 607 35.75 -0.35 13.13
CA ALA A 607 37.06 -0.74 13.64
C ALA A 607 36.95 -1.57 14.94
N GLY A 608 38.01 -2.29 15.26
CA GLY A 608 38.07 -3.19 16.43
C GLY A 608 37.17 -4.40 16.25
N GLN A 609 36.22 -4.59 17.16
CA GLN A 609 35.24 -5.68 17.14
C GLN A 609 33.83 -5.21 16.76
N ALA A 610 33.70 -3.93 16.37
CA ALA A 610 32.43 -3.40 15.90
C ALA A 610 31.94 -4.22 14.70
N ALA A 611 30.71 -4.64 14.74
CA ALA A 611 30.13 -5.49 13.70
C ALA A 611 28.67 -5.11 13.43
N ALA A 612 28.34 -4.97 12.15
CA ALA A 612 26.96 -4.86 11.71
C ALA A 612 26.27 -6.22 11.80
N SER A 613 25.05 -6.26 12.30
CA SER A 613 24.25 -7.47 12.43
C SER A 613 22.86 -7.24 11.90
N ALA A 614 22.53 -7.93 10.82
CA ALA A 614 21.16 -8.03 10.32
C ALA A 614 20.37 -9.03 11.17
N GLY A 615 19.11 -8.69 11.50
CA GLY A 615 18.20 -9.60 12.20
C GLY A 615 18.18 -9.47 13.73
N PHE A 616 18.95 -8.56 14.32
CA PHE A 616 18.84 -8.25 15.76
C PHE A 616 17.81 -7.16 16.08
N CYS A 617 17.33 -6.45 15.11
CA CYS A 617 16.50 -5.29 15.32
C CYS A 617 15.38 -5.20 14.26
N GLY A 618 14.20 -5.66 14.63
CA GLY A 618 13.00 -5.53 13.77
C GLY A 618 12.50 -4.08 13.59
N GLY A 619 13.09 -3.11 14.28
CA GLY A 619 12.75 -1.70 14.18
C GLY A 619 13.90 -0.79 13.77
N CYS A 620 15.07 -1.33 13.38
CA CYS A 620 16.18 -0.53 12.92
C CYS A 620 15.97 -0.06 11.48
N SER A 621 16.44 1.15 11.19
CA SER A 621 16.61 1.61 9.83
C SER A 621 17.66 0.71 9.13
N GLY A 622 17.53 0.49 7.82
CA GLY A 622 18.41 -0.43 7.10
C GLY A 622 18.32 -1.92 7.50
N LEU A 623 17.45 -2.28 8.46
CA LEU A 623 17.28 -3.64 9.03
C LEU A 623 18.55 -4.21 9.68
N ALA A 624 19.51 -3.38 10.01
CA ALA A 624 20.76 -3.76 10.67
C ALA A 624 21.16 -2.69 11.70
N ALA A 625 22.02 -3.07 12.63
CA ALA A 625 22.62 -2.13 13.56
C ALA A 625 24.04 -2.58 13.89
N VAL A 626 24.88 -1.67 14.34
CA VAL A 626 26.26 -1.96 14.74
C VAL A 626 26.33 -2.19 16.24
N GLY A 627 26.76 -3.39 16.61
CA GLY A 627 27.01 -3.82 17.99
C GLY A 627 28.50 -4.01 18.27
N ASN A 628 28.80 -4.56 19.47
CA ASN A 628 30.14 -4.80 19.97
C ASN A 628 30.99 -3.53 20.06
N LEU A 629 30.34 -2.41 20.34
CA LEU A 629 31.01 -1.12 20.53
C LEU A 629 31.52 -1.00 21.98
N GLY A 630 32.81 -0.77 22.10
CA GLY A 630 33.49 -0.63 23.40
C GLY A 630 34.97 -0.94 23.33
N GLY A 631 35.76 -0.47 24.28
CA GLY A 631 37.21 -0.58 24.26
C GLY A 631 37.83 0.14 23.07
N SER A 632 38.44 -0.59 22.14
CA SER A 632 39.03 -0.02 20.90
C SER A 632 38.11 -0.08 19.70
N SER A 633 36.83 -0.46 19.89
CA SER A 633 35.87 -0.59 18.79
C SER A 633 35.20 0.74 18.51
N THR A 634 35.15 1.13 17.23
CA THR A 634 34.57 2.40 16.78
C THR A 634 33.68 2.24 15.56
N VAL A 635 32.75 3.18 15.41
CA VAL A 635 31.98 3.42 14.17
C VAL A 635 32.29 4.83 13.72
N THR A 636 32.74 4.96 12.46
CA THR A 636 33.15 6.27 11.92
C THR A 636 32.40 6.55 10.62
N PHE A 637 31.58 7.59 10.64
CA PHE A 637 30.92 8.15 9.46
C PHE A 637 31.88 9.13 8.79
N GLU A 638 32.48 8.72 7.65
CA GLU A 638 33.58 9.44 7.00
C GLU A 638 33.15 10.64 6.14
N ASN A 639 31.91 10.68 5.68
CA ASN A 639 31.44 11.63 4.69
C ASN A 639 30.10 12.28 5.07
N VAL A 640 30.02 12.81 6.29
CA VAL A 640 28.86 13.57 6.71
C VAL A 640 28.92 14.95 6.06
N THR A 641 28.16 15.14 4.97
CA THR A 641 28.27 16.33 4.14
C THR A 641 27.15 17.33 4.47
N VAL A 642 27.56 18.57 4.74
CA VAL A 642 26.64 19.68 5.00
C VAL A 642 26.93 20.88 4.08
N PRO A 643 25.89 21.65 3.67
CA PRO A 643 26.06 22.73 2.69
C PRO A 643 26.74 23.97 3.24
N VAL A 644 26.58 24.24 4.53
CA VAL A 644 27.13 25.46 5.18
C VAL A 644 27.73 25.10 6.54
N THR A 645 28.72 25.88 6.98
CA THR A 645 29.26 25.73 8.34
C THR A 645 28.24 26.26 9.34
N GLY A 646 27.94 25.46 10.38
CA GLY A 646 26.97 25.86 11.40
C GLY A 646 26.76 24.81 12.48
N THR A 647 25.82 25.09 13.36
CA THR A 647 25.31 24.12 14.34
C THR A 647 24.16 23.36 13.71
N TYR A 648 24.27 22.04 13.72
CA TYR A 648 23.26 21.11 13.24
C TYR A 648 22.69 20.32 14.41
N LEU A 649 21.49 19.84 14.28
CA LEU A 649 20.93 18.88 15.21
C LEU A 649 21.19 17.48 14.66
N MET A 650 21.96 16.70 15.41
CA MET A 650 22.20 15.28 15.11
C MET A 650 21.29 14.45 16.00
N GLU A 651 20.40 13.69 15.37
CA GLU A 651 19.70 12.61 16.05
C GLU A 651 20.57 11.36 16.02
N VAL A 652 20.66 10.67 17.15
CA VAL A 652 21.42 9.44 17.30
C VAL A 652 20.44 8.34 17.65
N ASP A 653 20.33 7.34 16.81
CA ASP A 653 19.44 6.19 16.98
C ASP A 653 20.23 5.03 17.52
N TYR A 654 19.84 4.56 18.68
CA TYR A 654 20.61 3.57 19.42
C TYR A 654 19.73 2.57 20.16
N MET A 655 20.32 1.45 20.54
CA MET A 655 19.67 0.44 21.37
C MET A 655 20.54 0.09 22.56
N THR A 656 19.95 0.11 23.74
CA THR A 656 20.60 -0.35 24.97
C THR A 656 19.56 -0.85 25.97
N GLN A 657 19.99 -1.77 26.83
CA GLN A 657 19.22 -2.15 28.02
C GLN A 657 19.93 -1.59 29.23
N GLY A 658 19.31 -0.57 29.86
CA GLY A 658 19.91 0.21 30.91
C GLY A 658 20.84 1.32 30.41
N GLN A 659 21.57 1.95 31.35
CA GLN A 659 22.43 3.09 31.09
C GLN A 659 23.76 2.66 30.42
N ARG A 660 24.12 3.31 29.34
CA ARG A 660 25.40 3.23 28.65
C ARG A 660 25.75 4.57 28.01
N SER A 661 27.02 4.75 27.58
CA SER A 661 27.47 5.99 26.95
C SER A 661 28.11 5.73 25.62
N PHE A 662 28.00 6.70 24.69
CA PHE A 662 28.94 6.91 23.60
C PHE A 662 29.89 8.05 23.93
N PHE A 663 31.09 7.97 23.37
CA PHE A 663 32.01 9.09 23.21
C PHE A 663 32.00 9.48 21.74
N VAL A 664 31.50 10.67 21.44
CA VAL A 664 31.29 11.16 20.06
C VAL A 664 32.36 12.20 19.75
N SER A 665 33.18 11.94 18.72
CA SER A 665 34.19 12.85 18.20
C SER A 665 33.79 13.36 16.83
N ILE A 666 33.93 14.65 16.59
CA ILE A 666 33.63 15.31 15.32
C ILE A 666 34.90 15.91 14.75
N ASN A 667 35.30 15.51 13.54
CA ASN A 667 36.50 16.01 12.87
C ASN A 667 37.76 15.87 13.73
N ALA A 668 37.89 14.75 14.44
CA ALA A 668 38.97 14.45 15.37
C ALA A 668 39.12 15.45 16.55
N ASN A 669 38.10 16.26 16.85
CA ASN A 669 38.04 17.04 18.08
C ASN A 669 37.89 16.15 19.32
N PRO A 670 38.17 16.65 20.53
CA PRO A 670 37.95 15.88 21.75
C PRO A 670 36.51 15.33 21.84
N ALA A 671 36.42 14.04 22.12
CA ALA A 671 35.12 13.36 22.18
C ALA A 671 34.26 13.89 23.32
N GLN A 672 33.00 14.05 23.09
CA GLN A 672 31.97 14.38 24.08
C GLN A 672 31.29 13.08 24.54
N GLU A 673 31.16 12.90 25.83
CA GLU A 673 30.38 11.78 26.37
C GLU A 673 28.90 12.05 26.24
N LEU A 674 28.16 11.05 25.74
CA LEU A 674 26.73 11.06 25.57
C LEU A 674 26.13 9.91 26.39
N ASP A 675 25.57 10.23 27.54
CA ASP A 675 24.91 9.28 28.44
C ASP A 675 23.52 8.93 27.91
N LEU A 676 23.26 7.63 27.77
CA LEU A 676 22.06 7.11 27.11
C LEU A 676 21.40 6.04 27.99
N ASN A 677 20.09 5.97 27.93
CA ASN A 677 19.33 4.95 28.61
C ASN A 677 18.30 4.34 27.68
N GLY A 678 18.05 3.05 27.77
CA GLY A 678 17.08 2.36 26.94
C GLY A 678 16.56 1.09 27.60
N TYR A 679 15.56 0.49 26.95
CA TYR A 679 14.81 -0.64 27.50
C TYR A 679 15.08 -1.95 26.80
N SER A 680 15.71 -1.92 25.62
CA SER A 680 15.88 -3.10 24.76
C SER A 680 17.09 -2.96 23.84
N PHE A 681 17.73 -4.09 23.50
CA PHE A 681 18.71 -4.15 22.40
C PHE A 681 18.05 -4.45 21.03
N GLY A 682 16.76 -4.70 21.00
CA GLY A 682 16.01 -5.01 19.77
C GLY A 682 15.08 -3.89 19.30
N THR A 683 14.99 -2.78 20.06
CA THR A 683 14.12 -1.65 19.73
C THR A 683 14.91 -0.36 19.81
N PRO A 684 15.06 0.39 18.70
CA PRO A 684 15.76 1.66 18.69
C PRO A 684 15.05 2.71 19.55
N THR A 685 15.84 3.60 20.13
CA THR A 685 15.41 4.85 20.73
C THR A 685 16.35 5.94 20.27
N SER A 686 15.93 7.19 20.29
CA SER A 686 16.73 8.30 19.78
C SER A 686 17.04 9.35 20.84
N THR A 687 18.12 10.10 20.58
CA THR A 687 18.45 11.32 21.29
C THR A 687 18.95 12.39 20.36
N LEU A 688 18.73 13.65 20.69
CA LEU A 688 19.13 14.81 19.86
C LEU A 688 20.37 15.49 20.48
N VAL A 689 21.39 15.67 19.65
CA VAL A 689 22.69 16.28 20.05
C VAL A 689 23.01 17.43 19.11
N PRO A 690 23.22 18.67 19.62
CA PRO A 690 23.72 19.75 18.79
C PRO A 690 25.20 19.50 18.42
N VAL A 691 25.52 19.57 17.12
CA VAL A 691 26.86 19.33 16.59
C VAL A 691 27.32 20.48 15.71
N SER A 692 28.58 20.86 15.80
CA SER A 692 29.18 21.88 14.94
C SER A 692 29.85 21.20 13.74
N LEU A 693 29.35 21.48 12.52
CA LEU A 693 29.86 20.91 11.28
C LEU A 693 30.37 22.02 10.35
N HIS A 694 31.38 21.70 9.56
CA HIS A 694 31.93 22.57 8.52
C HIS A 694 31.24 22.29 7.17
N ALA A 695 31.11 23.32 6.36
CA ALA A 695 30.65 23.15 4.97
C ALA A 695 31.51 22.10 4.24
N GLY A 696 30.87 21.17 3.56
CA GLY A 696 31.50 20.01 2.93
C GLY A 696 31.49 18.80 3.84
N SER A 697 32.45 17.89 3.64
CA SER A 697 32.54 16.62 4.34
C SER A 697 33.07 16.76 5.75
N ASN A 698 32.42 16.07 6.69
CA ASN A 698 32.81 15.93 8.09
C ASN A 698 32.95 14.46 8.46
N GLN A 699 33.74 14.18 9.51
CA GLN A 699 33.87 12.87 10.09
C GLN A 699 33.23 12.86 11.48
N ILE A 700 32.40 11.86 11.77
CA ILE A 700 31.79 11.68 13.10
C ILE A 700 32.12 10.25 13.56
N GLU A 701 32.79 10.12 14.71
CA GLU A 701 33.19 8.85 15.29
C GLU A 701 32.47 8.59 16.60
N PHE A 702 31.93 7.39 16.75
CA PHE A 702 31.33 6.86 17.97
C PHE A 702 32.23 5.79 18.57
N SER A 703 32.50 5.88 19.86
CA SER A 703 33.33 4.96 20.61
C SER A 703 32.88 4.84 22.07
N ASN A 704 33.41 3.90 22.82
CA ASN A 704 33.41 3.93 24.31
C ASN A 704 34.66 3.23 24.83
N PRO A 705 35.74 3.96 25.08
CA PRO A 705 37.00 3.37 25.59
C PRO A 705 36.89 2.81 26.99
N ASN A 706 35.87 3.22 27.76
CA ASN A 706 35.74 2.93 29.20
C ASN A 706 34.80 1.73 29.49
N GLY A 707 34.06 1.27 28.50
CA GLY A 707 33.07 0.20 28.69
C GLY A 707 32.36 -0.25 27.44
N SER A 708 31.21 -0.91 27.60
CA SER A 708 30.36 -1.27 26.46
C SER A 708 29.44 -0.12 26.13
N ALA A 709 29.45 0.31 24.87
CA ALA A 709 28.51 1.30 24.34
C ALA A 709 27.13 0.68 24.03
N PRO A 710 26.10 1.49 23.75
CA PRO A 710 24.90 1.05 23.08
C PRO A 710 25.21 0.44 21.71
N ASN A 711 24.28 -0.32 21.12
CA ASN A 711 24.32 -0.57 19.69
C ASN A 711 23.88 0.71 18.96
N LEU A 712 24.46 0.97 17.80
CA LEU A 712 24.16 2.16 16.98
C LEU A 712 23.41 1.71 15.71
N ASP A 713 22.27 2.36 15.48
CA ASP A 713 21.44 2.14 14.29
C ASP A 713 21.81 3.15 13.19
N SER A 714 21.55 4.42 13.46
CA SER A 714 21.82 5.49 12.49
C SER A 714 22.14 6.82 13.18
N ILE A 715 22.60 7.80 12.39
CA ILE A 715 22.56 9.21 12.74
C ILE A 715 21.80 10.00 11.68
N VAL A 716 21.04 11.00 12.13
CA VAL A 716 20.31 11.91 11.23
C VAL A 716 20.82 13.33 11.45
N ILE A 717 21.33 13.96 10.40
CA ILE A 717 21.79 15.36 10.44
C ILE A 717 20.69 16.23 9.85
N SER A 718 20.09 17.08 10.66
CA SER A 718 19.07 18.05 10.23
C SER A 718 19.67 19.35 9.73
N ALA A 719 18.87 20.17 9.05
CA ALA A 719 19.27 21.49 8.59
C ALA A 719 19.81 22.36 9.73
N PRO A 720 20.71 23.33 9.47
CA PRO A 720 21.22 24.24 10.47
C PRO A 720 20.08 25.05 11.08
N GLN A 721 20.16 25.24 12.40
CA GLN A 721 19.20 26.04 13.14
C GLN A 721 19.43 27.55 12.95
#